data_bf865d699ce32d1cf28697a451c9d384
#
_entry.id   bf865d699ce32d1cf28697a451c9d384
#
_cell.length_a   1.000
_cell.length_b   1.000
_cell.length_c   1.000
_cell.angle_alpha   90.00
_cell.angle_beta   90.00
_cell.angle_gamma   90.00
#
_symmetry.space_group_name_H-M   'P 1'
#
loop_
_entity.id
_entity.type
_entity.pdbx_description
1 polymer ?
#
loop_
_entity_poly.entity_id
_entity_poly.type
_entity_poly.pdbx_seq_one_letter_code
_entity_poly.pdbx_strand_id
1 'polypeptide(L)'
;MRTISLTRPAVLGAAVVAVGALGTTLPAASASPVRVAAARPRPDVAHGVQPLAAVRRPALPAGEHYVCPAPTRPGQMACMSIRASRPHNEAGWAVPAKASNSYGPSALRSAYKIATQAARNGGGRLVAIVDAFKDPKAASDLATYRRRFGLGKCTTSSGCLKIVNQSGHASPLPSADAGWATEESLDLDMVSAICPKCHILLVEARSALTADLGAAEMTAVAKGARYVSNSWSGGEFFGQDAFNSDFNHPGDVIDFASGDFGYGPAYPTDLQYVTAVGGTSLRHTTSKRGWSETVWGGINSAAVGGTAGGCSGLEPKPSWQRADATAPDGCLLRTENDVSAVADPNTGVLIYDTYNNPGLFEVGGTSAATPIITAIYALAGTPTPRSYPAEYPYLHASHLFDVTSGTNGTCEKFRQYLCHGGRGYDGPTGIGTPNGTGAFTDNSTHRVALVDPGTQDMAAGASFSLTIAGLDTRHVLSLRWSAIGLPAGLSIHAVSNSTKGRIAGKLPLVARTYHVVVTAKDGSVTGTTHFSIVSAPNLARPNPPSGPITLSANTGLCLDGGTGTVSQPVRVQNCGNPASQDWAYTADGAPDDNGTVRIAGKCLTIGSRTRVALGSCNDSPAELWGYLGFGALFNLATGGCLAVPSRTAATQAVTANCTFEKSQTWNLPGGPMIDGAGALCLNNPSGAQVKVSNCDYNSVRTQLWSLEGDGAIKDSRHQCLAANGLLSATAVTVEPCDQTNFAQLWEPGPGGQLINIGSGKCLADKGNGGAGTVVVQNDCYGDAGELWGLN
;
A
#
# COMPACT_ATOMS: atom_id res chain seq x y z
N MET A 1 64.19 -23.37 -4.83
CA MET A 1 64.86 -24.62 -4.38
C MET A 1 63.78 -25.50 -3.76
N ARG A 2 63.67 -26.72 -4.33
CA ARG A 2 62.99 -27.96 -3.90
C ARG A 2 61.49 -27.88 -3.68
N THR A 3 60.64 -28.18 -4.58
CA THR A 3 60.06 -29.43 -5.23
C THR A 3 60.08 -30.69 -4.39
N ILE A 4 58.94 -31.35 -4.29
CA ILE A 4 58.63 -32.81 -4.41
C ILE A 4 57.18 -32.94 -3.88
N SER A 5 56.16 -33.19 -4.63
CA SER A 5 55.68 -34.22 -5.63
C SER A 5 55.08 -35.49 -5.01
N LEU A 6 53.81 -35.69 -5.30
CA LEU A 6 53.09 -36.91 -5.70
C LEU A 6 53.05 -38.13 -4.76
N THR A 7 51.84 -38.73 -4.45
CA THR A 7 51.29 -39.82 -5.27
C THR A 7 49.96 -40.35 -4.71
N ARG A 8 48.98 -40.61 -5.55
CA ARG A 8 47.94 -41.64 -5.40
C ARG A 8 48.48 -43.02 -5.79
N PRO A 9 47.81 -44.18 -5.48
CA PRO A 9 46.66 -44.75 -6.18
C PRO A 9 45.69 -45.54 -5.24
N ALA A 10 44.42 -45.68 -5.55
CA ALA A 10 43.60 -46.55 -6.37
C ALA A 10 43.61 -48.07 -6.00
N VAL A 11 42.43 -48.65 -5.95
CA VAL A 11 41.88 -49.86 -6.60
C VAL A 11 41.12 -50.84 -5.72
N LEU A 12 39.80 -51.01 -6.06
CA LEU A 12 38.93 -52.19 -6.21
C LEU A 12 38.73 -53.24 -5.11
N GLY A 13 37.44 -53.64 -4.99
CA GLY A 13 37.05 -54.92 -4.46
C GLY A 13 35.55 -55.12 -4.39
N ALA A 14 34.92 -55.58 -5.46
CA ALA A 14 33.55 -56.11 -5.45
C ALA A 14 33.49 -57.52 -4.85
N ALA A 15 32.45 -57.86 -4.08
CA ALA A 15 32.07 -59.23 -3.82
C ALA A 15 30.55 -59.36 -3.75
N VAL A 16 30.02 -60.05 -4.72
CA VAL A 16 28.68 -60.61 -4.82
C VAL A 16 28.65 -61.94 -4.06
N VAL A 17 27.70 -62.15 -3.17
CA VAL A 17 27.30 -63.50 -2.73
C VAL A 17 25.80 -63.59 -2.73
N ALA A 18 25.28 -64.42 -3.60
CA ALA A 18 23.92 -64.96 -3.58
C ALA A 18 23.91 -66.30 -2.81
N VAL A 19 22.77 -66.68 -2.27
CA VAL A 19 22.22 -68.00 -1.90
C VAL A 19 21.34 -67.76 -0.66
N GLY A 20 20.12 -68.14 -0.50
CA GLY A 20 19.29 -69.21 -1.00
C GLY A 20 17.98 -69.16 -0.25
N ALA A 21 16.94 -69.56 -0.94
CA ALA A 21 15.55 -69.65 -0.43
C ALA A 21 15.38 -70.80 0.60
N LEU A 22 14.67 -70.51 1.67
CA LEU A 22 13.94 -71.55 2.40
C LEU A 22 12.57 -71.02 2.83
N GLY A 23 11.57 -71.60 2.26
CA GLY A 23 10.17 -71.29 2.58
C GLY A 23 9.75 -71.93 3.89
N THR A 24 8.98 -71.16 4.65
CA THR A 24 8.09 -71.70 5.68
C THR A 24 6.78 -70.94 5.61
N THR A 25 5.73 -71.69 5.29
CA THR A 25 4.33 -71.24 5.33
C THR A 25 3.89 -71.05 6.77
N LEU A 26 3.32 -69.94 7.12
CA LEU A 26 2.51 -69.71 8.31
C LEU A 26 1.14 -69.16 7.93
N PRO A 27 0.09 -69.48 8.68
CA PRO A 27 -1.30 -69.35 8.23
C PRO A 27 -1.81 -67.89 8.25
N ALA A 28 -2.75 -67.60 7.33
CA ALA A 28 -3.46 -66.38 7.21
C ALA A 28 -4.29 -66.07 8.49
N ALA A 29 -3.91 -64.95 9.16
CA ALA A 29 -4.76 -64.31 10.17
C ALA A 29 -5.69 -63.32 9.49
N SER A 30 -7.00 -63.55 9.65
CA SER A 30 -8.06 -62.63 9.21
C SER A 30 -7.93 -61.28 9.89
N ALA A 31 -7.56 -60.23 9.13
CA ALA A 31 -7.57 -58.87 9.60
C ALA A 31 -8.99 -58.29 9.50
N SER A 32 -9.59 -57.98 10.63
CA SER A 32 -10.80 -57.17 10.71
C SER A 32 -10.48 -55.74 10.23
N PRO A 33 -11.40 -55.06 9.54
CA PRO A 33 -11.15 -53.70 9.07
C PRO A 33 -11.07 -52.74 10.26
N VAL A 34 -9.90 -52.20 10.50
CA VAL A 34 -9.71 -51.03 11.38
C VAL A 34 -10.46 -49.87 10.75
N ARG A 35 -11.55 -49.42 11.39
CA ARG A 35 -12.17 -48.13 11.06
C ARG A 35 -11.13 -47.04 11.32
N VAL A 36 -10.58 -46.49 10.27
CA VAL A 36 -9.85 -45.24 10.32
C VAL A 36 -10.88 -44.18 10.75
N ALA A 37 -10.77 -43.70 11.98
CA ALA A 37 -11.51 -42.52 12.41
C ALA A 37 -11.09 -41.39 11.48
N ALA A 38 -12.07 -40.78 10.81
CA ALA A 38 -11.84 -39.57 10.01
C ALA A 38 -11.14 -38.56 10.90
N ALA A 39 -9.91 -38.19 10.54
CA ALA A 39 -9.19 -37.10 11.17
C ALA A 39 -10.07 -35.85 11.00
N ARG A 40 -10.40 -35.22 12.14
CA ARG A 40 -10.99 -33.87 12.09
C ARG A 40 -10.07 -32.99 11.25
N PRO A 41 -10.59 -32.20 10.30
CA PRO A 41 -9.76 -31.28 9.60
C PRO A 41 -9.08 -30.38 10.63
N ARG A 42 -7.74 -30.29 10.58
CA ARG A 42 -7.00 -29.26 11.27
C ARG A 42 -7.50 -27.93 10.71
N PRO A 43 -7.70 -26.89 11.53
CA PRO A 43 -7.94 -25.58 10.99
C PRO A 43 -6.73 -25.22 10.13
N ASP A 44 -6.94 -25.09 8.83
CA ASP A 44 -5.94 -24.57 7.92
C ASP A 44 -5.57 -23.17 8.41
N VAL A 45 -4.29 -22.99 8.75
CA VAL A 45 -3.72 -21.70 9.11
C VAL A 45 -3.66 -20.93 7.78
N ALA A 46 -4.65 -20.08 7.58
CA ALA A 46 -4.69 -19.19 6.43
C ALA A 46 -3.37 -18.40 6.34
N HIS A 47 -2.73 -18.46 5.19
CA HIS A 47 -1.59 -17.63 4.86
C HIS A 47 -2.03 -16.17 4.97
N GLY A 48 -1.28 -15.38 5.73
CA GLY A 48 -1.69 -14.03 6.17
C GLY A 48 -1.59 -12.93 5.12
N VAL A 49 -2.17 -13.13 3.95
CA VAL A 49 -2.63 -12.02 3.11
C VAL A 49 -4.12 -11.89 3.39
N GLN A 50 -4.49 -10.86 4.14
CA GLN A 50 -5.91 -10.57 4.34
C GLN A 50 -6.51 -10.26 2.97
N PRO A 51 -7.69 -10.82 2.65
CA PRO A 51 -8.35 -10.48 1.39
C PRO A 51 -8.60 -8.97 1.35
N LEU A 52 -8.50 -8.39 0.17
CA LEU A 52 -8.89 -7.02 -0.19
C LEU A 52 -10.36 -6.65 0.15
N ALA A 53 -11.05 -7.48 0.91
CA ALA A 53 -12.28 -7.12 1.58
C ALA A 53 -11.96 -6.12 2.69
N ALA A 54 -12.75 -5.07 2.79
CA ALA A 54 -12.71 -4.06 3.85
C ALA A 54 -12.10 -4.63 5.13
N VAL A 55 -10.99 -4.04 5.61
CA VAL A 55 -10.29 -4.50 6.81
C VAL A 55 -11.33 -4.79 7.89
N ARG A 56 -11.57 -6.06 8.18
CA ARG A 56 -12.47 -6.42 9.26
C ARG A 56 -11.79 -6.03 10.55
N ARG A 57 -12.20 -4.89 11.09
CA ARG A 57 -11.76 -4.49 12.42
C ARG A 57 -12.21 -5.54 13.42
N PRO A 58 -11.29 -6.06 14.25
CA PRO A 58 -11.64 -7.02 15.28
C PRO A 58 -12.62 -6.43 16.29
N ALA A 59 -13.39 -7.27 16.97
CA ALA A 59 -14.19 -6.85 18.11
C ALA A 59 -13.24 -6.45 19.25
N LEU A 60 -13.38 -5.22 19.75
CA LEU A 60 -12.55 -4.75 20.85
C LEU A 60 -13.01 -5.34 22.20
N PRO A 61 -12.13 -5.40 23.20
CA PRO A 61 -12.49 -5.72 24.59
C PRO A 61 -13.61 -4.81 25.11
N ALA A 62 -14.39 -5.33 26.07
CA ALA A 62 -15.44 -4.56 26.71
C ALA A 62 -14.88 -3.25 27.29
N GLY A 63 -15.46 -2.12 26.87
CA GLY A 63 -15.03 -0.80 27.30
C GLY A 63 -14.02 -0.11 26.38
N GLU A 64 -13.69 -0.71 25.24
CA GLU A 64 -12.91 -0.06 24.19
C GLU A 64 -13.78 0.13 22.94
N HIS A 65 -13.55 1.23 22.21
CA HIS A 65 -14.31 1.59 21.01
C HIS A 65 -13.40 2.20 19.95
N TYR A 66 -13.49 1.70 18.71
CA TYR A 66 -12.90 2.41 17.58
C TYR A 66 -13.52 3.81 17.47
N VAL A 67 -12.67 4.80 17.30
CA VAL A 67 -13.08 6.19 17.18
C VAL A 67 -13.74 6.44 15.81
N CYS A 68 -13.14 5.93 14.74
CA CYS A 68 -13.72 6.00 13.41
C CYS A 68 -14.38 4.67 12.99
N PRO A 69 -15.42 4.70 12.13
CA PRO A 69 -15.97 3.48 11.55
C PRO A 69 -14.96 2.76 10.66
N ALA A 70 -15.12 1.45 10.52
CA ALA A 70 -14.31 0.66 9.58
C ALA A 70 -14.54 1.12 8.13
N PRO A 71 -13.51 1.06 7.26
CA PRO A 71 -13.70 1.22 5.83
C PRO A 71 -14.74 0.23 5.30
N THR A 72 -15.61 0.69 4.42
CA THR A 72 -16.67 -0.13 3.81
C THR A 72 -16.39 -0.46 2.35
N ARG A 73 -15.31 0.10 1.78
CA ARG A 73 -14.93 -0.07 0.36
C ARG A 73 -13.43 0.15 0.17
N PRO A 74 -12.83 -0.42 -0.89
CA PRO A 74 -11.43 -0.15 -1.26
C PRO A 74 -11.16 1.35 -1.43
N GLY A 75 -9.96 1.80 -1.08
CA GLY A 75 -9.58 3.21 -1.16
C GLY A 75 -10.28 4.14 -0.16
N GLN A 76 -11.08 3.60 0.76
CA GLN A 76 -11.56 4.32 1.93
C GLN A 76 -10.65 4.03 3.13
N MET A 77 -10.16 5.09 3.77
CA MET A 77 -9.32 5.03 4.95
C MET A 77 -10.15 5.21 6.23
N ALA A 78 -9.58 4.87 7.35
CA ALA A 78 -10.15 5.16 8.66
C ALA A 78 -9.06 5.64 9.60
N CYS A 79 -9.41 6.47 10.58
CA CYS A 79 -8.50 6.84 11.65
C CYS A 79 -8.15 5.60 12.50
N MET A 80 -6.92 5.57 12.99
CA MET A 80 -6.35 4.44 13.73
C MET A 80 -6.24 4.77 15.21
N SER A 81 -7.41 5.06 15.82
CA SER A 81 -7.51 5.34 17.23
C SER A 81 -8.62 4.54 17.92
N ILE A 82 -8.35 4.20 19.18
CA ILE A 82 -9.23 3.45 20.06
C ILE A 82 -9.39 4.20 21.38
N ARG A 83 -10.62 4.49 21.75
CA ARG A 83 -10.96 5.08 23.02
C ARG A 83 -11.13 4.00 24.09
N ALA A 84 -10.46 4.16 25.23
CA ALA A 84 -10.67 3.32 26.41
C ALA A 84 -11.84 3.87 27.26
N SER A 85 -12.84 3.03 27.53
CA SER A 85 -13.97 3.38 28.42
C SER A 85 -13.61 3.16 29.90
N ARG A 86 -12.59 3.82 30.40
CA ARG A 86 -12.40 3.88 31.86
C ARG A 86 -13.18 5.06 32.39
N PRO A 87 -14.08 4.89 33.39
CA PRO A 87 -14.76 6.01 33.99
C PRO A 87 -13.72 6.87 34.72
N HIS A 88 -13.35 7.99 34.15
CA HIS A 88 -12.69 9.05 34.89
C HIS A 88 -13.83 9.77 35.67
N ASN A 89 -13.76 9.74 37.01
CA ASN A 89 -14.68 10.52 37.84
C ASN A 89 -14.56 11.99 37.47
N GLU A 90 -15.64 12.57 36.93
CA GLU A 90 -15.72 13.98 36.53
C GLU A 90 -15.36 14.98 37.67
N ALA A 91 -15.35 14.53 38.93
CA ALA A 91 -14.95 15.30 40.09
C ALA A 91 -13.43 15.35 40.36
N GLY A 92 -12.64 14.58 39.65
CA GLY A 92 -11.20 14.40 39.95
C GLY A 92 -10.27 15.12 38.97
N TRP A 93 -10.24 16.44 38.99
CA TRP A 93 -9.23 17.26 38.28
C TRP A 93 -7.74 16.97 38.69
N ALA A 94 -7.55 16.13 39.66
CA ALA A 94 -6.22 15.62 40.04
C ALA A 94 -6.16 14.12 39.76
N VAL A 95 -5.79 13.75 38.55
CA VAL A 95 -5.26 12.39 38.32
C VAL A 95 -3.91 12.34 39.05
N PRO A 96 -3.79 11.59 40.15
CA PRO A 96 -2.46 11.40 40.76
C PRO A 96 -1.57 10.79 39.72
N ALA A 97 -0.42 11.37 39.44
CA ALA A 97 0.57 10.91 38.45
C ALA A 97 1.05 9.45 38.68
N LYS A 98 0.56 8.79 39.71
CA LYS A 98 0.89 7.42 40.13
C LYS A 98 -0.21 6.38 39.97
N ALA A 99 -1.44 6.78 39.60
CA ALA A 99 -2.58 5.86 39.63
C ALA A 99 -3.27 5.61 38.27
N SER A 100 -2.90 6.33 37.21
CA SER A 100 -3.39 6.07 35.85
C SER A 100 -2.24 5.57 34.96
N ASN A 101 -2.50 4.55 34.18
CA ASN A 101 -1.59 4.11 33.13
C ASN A 101 -1.62 5.04 31.91
N SER A 102 -2.27 6.20 32.02
CA SER A 102 -2.44 7.17 30.93
C SER A 102 -1.35 8.23 30.97
N TYR A 103 -0.78 8.55 29.82
CA TYR A 103 0.44 9.36 29.75
C TYR A 103 0.19 10.75 29.17
N GLY A 104 0.54 11.77 29.96
CA GLY A 104 0.62 13.16 29.51
C GLY A 104 2.02 13.53 28.99
N PRO A 105 2.25 14.81 28.60
CA PRO A 105 3.47 15.28 27.95
C PRO A 105 4.77 14.98 28.69
N SER A 106 4.80 15.09 30.02
CA SER A 106 6.03 14.84 30.80
C SER A 106 6.42 13.36 30.82
N ALA A 107 5.43 12.46 30.91
CA ALA A 107 5.63 11.03 30.88
C ALA A 107 6.19 10.57 29.51
N LEU A 108 5.58 11.01 28.42
CA LEU A 108 6.01 10.71 27.06
C LEU A 108 7.43 11.19 26.79
N ARG A 109 7.75 12.45 27.16
CA ARG A 109 9.10 13.00 27.00
C ARG A 109 10.14 12.26 27.82
N SER A 110 9.77 11.75 29.01
CA SER A 110 10.62 10.91 29.86
C SER A 110 10.85 9.55 29.23
N ALA A 111 9.79 8.88 28.78
CA ALA A 111 9.84 7.54 28.17
C ALA A 111 10.78 7.50 26.97
N TYR A 112 10.72 8.52 26.12
CA TYR A 112 11.49 8.62 24.88
C TYR A 112 12.77 9.47 25.02
N LYS A 113 13.10 9.92 26.22
CA LYS A 113 14.30 10.70 26.56
C LYS A 113 14.48 11.96 25.71
N ILE A 114 13.40 12.69 25.45
CA ILE A 114 13.39 13.88 24.60
C ILE A 114 13.09 15.17 25.37
N ALA A 115 13.05 15.15 26.70
CA ALA A 115 12.66 16.32 27.49
C ALA A 115 13.54 17.56 27.20
N THR A 116 14.84 17.38 27.01
CA THR A 116 15.77 18.47 26.69
C THR A 116 15.52 19.02 25.29
N GLN A 117 15.30 18.16 24.30
CA GLN A 117 15.02 18.55 22.92
C GLN A 117 13.66 19.27 22.83
N ALA A 118 12.62 18.76 23.49
CA ALA A 118 11.31 19.40 23.57
C ALA A 118 11.38 20.82 24.19
N ALA A 119 12.27 21.02 25.18
CA ALA A 119 12.46 22.32 25.80
C ALA A 119 13.24 23.32 24.92
N ARG A 120 14.11 22.85 24.03
CA ARG A 120 15.04 23.68 23.26
C ARG A 120 14.69 23.82 21.79
N ASN A 121 14.28 22.73 21.15
CA ASN A 121 14.13 22.60 19.70
C ASN A 121 12.69 22.89 19.22
N GLY A 122 12.43 22.77 17.94
CA GLY A 122 11.13 22.84 17.28
C GLY A 122 10.66 24.24 16.89
N GLY A 123 11.25 25.30 17.43
CA GLY A 123 10.85 26.67 17.12
C GLY A 123 10.93 26.97 15.60
N GLY A 124 9.83 27.44 15.04
CA GLY A 124 9.72 27.76 13.60
C GLY A 124 9.53 26.57 12.67
N ARG A 125 9.50 25.33 13.19
CA ARG A 125 9.21 24.12 12.39
C ARG A 125 7.73 23.92 12.27
N LEU A 126 7.25 23.67 11.05
CA LEU A 126 5.85 23.43 10.73
C LEU A 126 5.61 21.91 10.66
N VAL A 127 4.81 21.39 11.58
CA VAL A 127 4.28 20.03 11.54
C VAL A 127 2.87 20.10 10.97
N ALA A 128 2.60 19.37 9.90
CA ALA A 128 1.24 19.20 9.39
C ALA A 128 0.61 17.94 9.97
N ILE A 129 -0.69 18.01 10.13
CA ILE A 129 -1.60 16.93 10.44
C ILE A 129 -2.58 16.87 9.29
N VAL A 130 -2.75 15.69 8.69
CA VAL A 130 -3.70 15.47 7.60
C VAL A 130 -4.76 14.49 8.06
N ASP A 131 -5.99 14.96 8.18
CA ASP A 131 -7.14 14.19 8.62
C ASP A 131 -8.35 14.45 7.73
N ALA A 132 -9.37 13.60 7.83
CA ALA A 132 -10.61 13.77 7.08
C ALA A 132 -11.67 14.50 7.88
N PHE A 133 -12.55 15.24 7.19
CA PHE A 133 -13.63 16.04 7.76
C PHE A 133 -13.12 17.22 8.60
N LYS A 134 -13.78 17.61 9.67
CA LYS A 134 -13.30 18.67 10.57
C LYS A 134 -13.69 18.45 12.01
N ASP A 135 -12.87 18.98 12.92
CA ASP A 135 -13.19 19.21 14.31
C ASP A 135 -13.61 20.68 14.54
N PRO A 136 -14.91 20.97 14.85
CA PRO A 136 -15.35 22.32 15.14
C PRO A 136 -14.72 22.92 16.42
N LYS A 137 -14.08 22.10 17.25
CA LYS A 137 -13.49 22.47 18.54
C LYS A 137 -11.95 22.46 18.54
N ALA A 138 -11.29 22.02 17.49
CA ALA A 138 -9.84 21.83 17.38
C ALA A 138 -9.01 22.95 18.05
N ALA A 139 -9.28 24.21 17.69
CA ALA A 139 -8.52 25.34 18.23
C ALA A 139 -8.80 25.62 19.73
N SER A 140 -10.04 25.45 20.21
CA SER A 140 -10.43 25.70 21.61
C SER A 140 -9.91 24.59 22.52
N ASP A 141 -9.97 23.38 22.06
CA ASP A 141 -9.61 22.18 22.81
C ASP A 141 -8.10 22.04 22.91
N LEU A 142 -7.36 22.26 21.82
CA LEU A 142 -5.90 22.39 21.85
C LEU A 142 -5.44 23.48 22.85
N ALA A 143 -6.09 24.66 22.84
CA ALA A 143 -5.74 25.73 23.78
C ALA A 143 -5.98 25.31 25.24
N THR A 144 -7.02 24.50 25.51
CA THR A 144 -7.32 23.97 26.84
C THR A 144 -6.31 22.88 27.23
N TYR A 145 -6.01 21.93 26.35
CA TYR A 145 -4.97 20.94 26.57
C TYR A 145 -3.62 21.58 26.92
N ARG A 146 -3.17 22.52 26.08
CA ARG A 146 -1.88 23.20 26.28
C ARG A 146 -1.82 23.99 27.58
N ARG A 147 -2.90 24.67 27.95
CA ARG A 147 -3.00 25.36 29.26
C ARG A 147 -2.93 24.38 30.41
N ARG A 148 -3.64 23.24 30.32
CA ARG A 148 -3.68 22.22 31.37
C ARG A 148 -2.31 21.62 31.64
N PHE A 149 -1.54 21.33 30.60
CA PHE A 149 -0.22 20.72 30.72
C PHE A 149 0.94 21.74 30.78
N GLY A 150 0.65 23.02 30.95
CA GLY A 150 1.67 24.08 31.04
C GLY A 150 2.50 24.26 29.79
N LEU A 151 1.94 23.94 28.62
CA LEU A 151 2.58 24.18 27.32
C LEU A 151 2.33 25.63 26.89
N GLY A 152 3.25 26.19 26.15
CA GLY A 152 3.09 27.57 25.62
C GLY A 152 1.84 27.70 24.73
N LYS A 153 1.33 28.92 24.59
CA LYS A 153 0.15 29.18 23.73
C LYS A 153 0.48 28.84 22.27
N CYS A 154 -0.46 28.16 21.61
CA CYS A 154 -0.47 27.90 20.17
C CYS A 154 -1.92 28.09 19.68
N THR A 155 -2.19 29.20 19.02
CA THR A 155 -3.54 29.58 18.59
C THR A 155 -3.54 30.04 17.15
N THR A 156 -4.70 30.09 16.55
CA THR A 156 -4.87 30.63 15.20
C THR A 156 -4.50 32.12 15.12
N SER A 157 -4.81 32.89 16.18
CA SER A 157 -4.46 34.32 16.25
C SER A 157 -2.95 34.57 16.39
N SER A 158 -2.19 33.63 16.96
CA SER A 158 -0.72 33.72 17.04
C SER A 158 -0.03 33.24 15.76
N GLY A 159 -0.75 32.63 14.84
CA GLY A 159 -0.18 31.97 13.65
C GLY A 159 0.54 30.66 13.94
N CYS A 160 0.53 30.20 15.20
CA CYS A 160 1.11 28.92 15.59
C CYS A 160 0.27 27.74 15.11
N LEU A 161 -1.05 27.85 15.16
CA LEU A 161 -2.02 26.89 14.59
C LEU A 161 -2.62 27.49 13.33
N LYS A 162 -2.65 26.71 12.25
CA LYS A 162 -3.41 27.01 11.03
C LYS A 162 -4.31 25.83 10.72
N ILE A 163 -5.54 26.12 10.30
CA ILE A 163 -6.52 25.10 9.89
C ILE A 163 -6.99 25.46 8.50
N VAL A 164 -6.88 24.51 7.57
CA VAL A 164 -7.25 24.70 6.16
C VAL A 164 -7.90 23.44 5.61
N ASN A 165 -8.69 23.58 4.54
CA ASN A 165 -9.21 22.44 3.80
C ASN A 165 -8.14 21.82 2.86
N GLN A 166 -8.44 20.70 2.22
CA GLN A 166 -7.54 20.00 1.27
C GLN A 166 -7.06 20.85 0.08
N SER A 167 -7.67 22.01 -0.18
CA SER A 167 -7.23 22.97 -1.21
C SER A 167 -6.43 24.14 -0.63
N GLY A 168 -6.10 24.10 0.65
CA GLY A 168 -5.29 25.08 1.34
C GLY A 168 -6.01 26.38 1.73
N HIS A 169 -7.34 26.43 1.74
CA HIS A 169 -8.16 27.56 2.12
C HIS A 169 -8.71 27.41 3.53
N ALA A 170 -8.76 28.50 4.29
CA ALA A 170 -9.34 28.51 5.64
C ALA A 170 -10.88 28.41 5.65
N SER A 171 -11.54 28.55 4.50
CA SER A 171 -12.99 28.45 4.35
C SER A 171 -13.35 28.18 2.86
N PRO A 172 -14.44 27.40 2.57
CA PRO A 172 -15.18 26.58 3.52
C PRO A 172 -14.37 25.37 3.99
N LEU A 173 -14.48 25.02 5.25
CA LEU A 173 -13.97 23.77 5.79
C LEU A 173 -14.97 22.63 5.50
N PRO A 174 -14.55 21.35 5.58
CA PRO A 174 -15.43 20.20 5.38
C PRO A 174 -16.59 20.12 6.38
N SER A 175 -17.47 19.13 6.22
CA SER A 175 -18.47 18.78 7.25
C SER A 175 -17.78 18.24 8.48
N ALA A 176 -18.40 18.43 9.66
CA ALA A 176 -17.89 17.86 10.90
C ALA A 176 -18.22 16.36 11.00
N ASP A 177 -17.29 15.60 11.58
CA ASP A 177 -17.48 14.21 11.96
C ASP A 177 -16.95 13.99 13.37
N ALA A 178 -17.69 13.28 14.22
CA ALA A 178 -17.31 13.14 15.64
C ALA A 178 -16.11 12.22 15.87
N GLY A 179 -15.97 11.18 15.06
CA GLY A 179 -14.83 10.28 15.13
C GLY A 179 -13.56 10.98 14.69
N TRP A 180 -13.58 11.59 13.52
CA TRP A 180 -12.42 12.33 12.99
C TRP A 180 -12.08 13.56 13.82
N ALA A 181 -13.06 14.22 14.49
CA ALA A 181 -12.76 15.31 15.45
C ALA A 181 -11.95 14.81 16.65
N THR A 182 -12.24 13.61 17.15
CA THR A 182 -11.42 12.99 18.19
C THR A 182 -10.01 12.68 17.69
N GLU A 183 -9.86 12.21 16.44
CA GLU A 183 -8.57 11.97 15.80
C GLU A 183 -7.75 13.25 15.70
N GLU A 184 -8.33 14.32 15.14
CA GLU A 184 -7.68 15.61 15.03
C GLU A 184 -7.23 16.16 16.40
N SER A 185 -8.07 16.01 17.43
CA SER A 185 -7.71 16.41 18.80
C SER A 185 -6.55 15.58 19.34
N LEU A 186 -6.51 14.26 19.09
CA LEU A 186 -5.39 13.37 19.44
C LEU A 186 -4.09 13.85 18.79
N ASP A 187 -4.10 14.08 17.50
CA ASP A 187 -2.92 14.47 16.74
C ASP A 187 -2.37 15.84 17.16
N LEU A 188 -3.26 16.83 17.30
CA LEU A 188 -2.92 18.17 17.79
C LEU A 188 -2.27 18.13 19.17
N ASP A 189 -2.84 17.32 20.06
CA ASP A 189 -2.38 17.20 21.44
C ASP A 189 -1.04 16.46 21.52
N MET A 190 -0.83 15.41 20.73
CA MET A 190 0.43 14.64 20.71
C MET A 190 1.56 15.45 20.07
N VAL A 191 1.33 16.13 18.94
CA VAL A 191 2.32 17.07 18.40
C VAL A 191 2.71 18.13 19.43
N SER A 192 1.71 18.70 20.15
CA SER A 192 1.96 19.68 21.20
C SER A 192 2.67 19.09 22.42
N ALA A 193 2.33 17.87 22.79
CA ALA A 193 2.96 17.15 23.90
C ALA A 193 4.46 16.94 23.66
N ILE A 194 4.85 16.62 22.45
CA ILE A 194 6.24 16.27 22.09
C ILE A 194 7.02 17.51 21.64
N CYS A 195 6.48 18.30 20.72
CA CYS A 195 7.11 19.51 20.19
C CYS A 195 6.34 20.79 20.53
N PRO A 196 6.39 21.27 21.79
CA PRO A 196 5.55 22.39 22.22
C PRO A 196 5.88 23.72 21.55
N LYS A 197 7.01 23.83 20.86
CA LYS A 197 7.45 25.03 20.12
C LYS A 197 7.22 24.92 18.60
N CYS A 198 6.78 23.76 18.11
CA CYS A 198 6.42 23.60 16.71
C CYS A 198 5.16 24.40 16.38
N HIS A 199 5.10 24.91 15.16
CA HIS A 199 3.86 25.38 14.55
C HIS A 199 3.10 24.18 14.00
N ILE A 200 1.77 24.27 13.97
CA ILE A 200 0.90 23.19 13.52
C ILE A 200 0.05 23.67 12.35
N LEU A 201 -0.04 22.87 11.31
CA LEU A 201 -0.93 23.02 10.18
C LEU A 201 -1.89 21.83 10.17
N LEU A 202 -3.16 22.03 10.49
CA LEU A 202 -4.21 21.04 10.32
C LEU A 202 -4.77 21.18 8.90
N VAL A 203 -4.75 20.12 8.12
CA VAL A 203 -5.33 20.06 6.77
C VAL A 203 -6.49 19.07 6.79
N GLU A 204 -7.71 19.61 6.72
CA GLU A 204 -8.94 18.86 6.76
C GLU A 204 -9.35 18.42 5.35
N ALA A 205 -9.24 17.13 5.05
CA ALA A 205 -9.71 16.54 3.81
C ALA A 205 -11.24 16.45 3.78
N ARG A 206 -11.82 16.56 2.60
CA ARG A 206 -13.28 16.54 2.41
C ARG A 206 -13.93 15.22 2.85
N SER A 207 -13.21 14.11 2.73
CA SER A 207 -13.66 12.78 3.10
C SER A 207 -12.47 11.86 3.39
N ALA A 208 -12.75 10.67 3.92
CA ALA A 208 -11.75 9.65 4.22
C ALA A 208 -11.37 8.79 2.98
N LEU A 209 -11.53 9.31 1.77
CA LEU A 209 -11.06 8.64 0.57
C LEU A 209 -9.60 8.97 0.30
N THR A 210 -8.83 8.00 -0.20
CA THR A 210 -7.42 8.17 -0.55
C THR A 210 -7.17 9.40 -1.40
N ALA A 211 -8.01 9.64 -2.42
CA ALA A 211 -7.88 10.81 -3.29
C ALA A 211 -8.06 12.15 -2.57
N ASP A 212 -8.95 12.25 -1.58
CA ASP A 212 -9.14 13.47 -0.80
C ASP A 212 -8.01 13.67 0.23
N LEU A 213 -7.57 12.58 0.86
CA LEU A 213 -6.46 12.58 1.81
C LEU A 213 -5.13 12.84 1.11
N GLY A 214 -4.89 12.25 -0.07
CA GLY A 214 -3.73 12.54 -0.92
C GLY A 214 -3.68 14.00 -1.36
N ALA A 215 -4.82 14.58 -1.76
CA ALA A 215 -4.89 16.02 -2.06
C ALA A 215 -4.59 16.91 -0.84
N ALA A 216 -4.98 16.47 0.36
CA ALA A 216 -4.64 17.16 1.60
C ALA A 216 -3.14 17.04 1.95
N GLU A 217 -2.54 15.86 1.72
CA GLU A 217 -1.09 15.63 1.84
C GLU A 217 -0.29 16.57 0.92
N MET A 218 -0.64 16.59 -0.36
CA MET A 218 -0.04 17.51 -1.34
C MET A 218 -0.16 18.98 -0.91
N THR A 219 -1.29 19.35 -0.31
CA THR A 219 -1.51 20.71 0.24
C THR A 219 -0.61 20.97 1.45
N ALA A 220 -0.44 20.03 2.37
CA ALA A 220 0.44 20.17 3.52
C ALA A 220 1.88 20.47 3.09
N VAL A 221 2.42 19.69 2.15
CA VAL A 221 3.76 19.87 1.57
C VAL A 221 3.86 21.22 0.82
N ALA A 222 2.87 21.56 -0.01
CA ALA A 222 2.83 22.83 -0.75
C ALA A 222 2.76 24.07 0.19
N LYS A 223 2.21 23.92 1.41
CA LYS A 223 2.21 24.96 2.45
C LYS A 223 3.53 25.04 3.22
N GLY A 224 4.51 24.21 2.88
CA GLY A 224 5.87 24.23 3.44
C GLY A 224 6.05 23.34 4.68
N ALA A 225 5.11 22.43 4.96
CA ALA A 225 5.34 21.42 5.99
C ALA A 225 6.44 20.47 5.53
N ARG A 226 7.33 20.16 6.44
CA ARG A 226 8.43 19.20 6.25
C ARG A 226 8.26 17.95 7.11
N TYR A 227 7.21 17.92 7.89
CA TYR A 227 6.86 16.85 8.80
C TYR A 227 5.35 16.71 8.73
N VAL A 228 4.86 15.60 8.21
CA VAL A 228 3.43 15.33 8.03
C VAL A 228 3.06 14.08 8.79
N SER A 229 2.05 14.20 9.65
CA SER A 229 1.46 13.11 10.43
C SER A 229 0.15 12.72 9.79
N ASN A 230 0.01 11.43 9.50
CA ASN A 230 -1.16 10.81 8.90
C ASN A 230 -1.63 9.67 9.81
N SER A 231 -2.59 9.96 10.66
CA SER A 231 -3.09 9.02 11.67
C SER A 231 -4.22 8.15 11.11
N TRP A 232 -4.06 7.68 9.89
CA TRP A 232 -5.04 6.88 9.18
C TRP A 232 -4.37 5.87 8.25
N SER A 233 -5.08 4.77 7.99
CA SER A 233 -4.73 3.76 7.01
C SER A 233 -5.95 2.94 6.60
N GLY A 234 -5.77 2.04 5.66
CA GLY A 234 -6.76 1.08 5.21
C GLY A 234 -6.08 -0.20 4.73
N GLY A 235 -6.83 -1.18 4.26
CA GLY A 235 -6.24 -2.33 3.60
C GLY A 235 -5.61 -1.95 2.26
N GLU A 236 -4.60 -2.68 1.83
CA GLU A 236 -4.11 -2.61 0.46
C GLU A 236 -5.25 -2.84 -0.52
N PHE A 237 -5.25 -2.18 -1.66
CA PHE A 237 -6.30 -2.29 -2.65
C PHE A 237 -5.77 -2.10 -4.07
N PHE A 238 -6.46 -2.67 -5.04
CA PHE A 238 -6.09 -2.54 -6.45
C PHE A 238 -6.19 -1.10 -6.93
N GLY A 239 -5.20 -0.67 -7.72
CA GLY A 239 -5.10 0.70 -8.19
C GLY A 239 -4.62 1.70 -7.11
N GLN A 240 -4.13 1.22 -5.96
CA GLN A 240 -3.51 2.09 -4.95
C GLN A 240 -2.31 2.85 -5.50
N ASP A 241 -1.58 2.24 -6.44
CA ASP A 241 -0.42 2.80 -7.12
C ASP A 241 -0.73 4.14 -7.84
N ALA A 242 -1.96 4.34 -8.27
CA ALA A 242 -2.42 5.62 -8.83
C ALA A 242 -2.31 6.79 -7.84
N PHE A 243 -2.26 6.52 -6.53
CA PHE A 243 -2.16 7.52 -5.47
C PHE A 243 -0.76 7.59 -4.84
N ASN A 244 0.15 6.65 -5.16
CA ASN A 244 1.46 6.56 -4.53
C ASN A 244 2.28 7.85 -4.67
N SER A 245 2.15 8.55 -5.79
CA SER A 245 2.83 9.83 -6.02
C SER A 245 2.44 10.94 -5.05
N ASP A 246 1.22 10.89 -4.49
CA ASP A 246 0.72 11.89 -3.54
C ASP A 246 1.48 11.85 -2.20
N PHE A 247 2.16 10.74 -1.92
CA PHE A 247 2.92 10.50 -0.69
C PHE A 247 4.45 10.45 -0.92
N ASN A 248 4.91 10.57 -2.15
CA ASN A 248 6.35 10.52 -2.49
C ASN A 248 7.00 11.91 -2.44
N HIS A 249 7.45 12.32 -1.26
CA HIS A 249 8.02 13.64 -1.00
C HIS A 249 9.48 13.55 -0.48
N PRO A 250 10.46 13.33 -1.37
CA PRO A 250 11.87 13.21 -0.96
C PRO A 250 12.39 14.48 -0.29
N GLY A 251 12.84 14.37 0.95
CA GLY A 251 13.31 15.47 1.80
C GLY A 251 12.29 15.93 2.84
N ASP A 252 11.12 15.29 2.88
CA ASP A 252 10.09 15.53 3.88
C ASP A 252 9.80 14.24 4.67
N VAL A 253 9.43 14.39 5.92
CA VAL A 253 8.95 13.30 6.79
C VAL A 253 7.48 13.09 6.51
N ILE A 254 7.12 11.92 6.06
CA ILE A 254 5.75 11.50 5.82
C ILE A 254 5.51 10.24 6.64
N ASP A 255 4.81 10.37 7.75
CA ASP A 255 4.58 9.30 8.70
C ASP A 255 3.12 8.84 8.66
N PHE A 256 2.91 7.53 8.71
CA PHE A 256 1.57 6.91 8.69
C PHE A 256 1.37 5.94 9.85
N ALA A 257 0.17 5.95 10.42
CA ALA A 257 -0.28 4.96 11.38
C ALA A 257 -0.49 3.61 10.69
N SER A 258 0.20 2.57 11.18
CA SER A 258 0.17 1.25 10.53
C SER A 258 -1.19 0.56 10.62
N GLY A 259 -1.98 0.86 11.65
CA GLY A 259 -3.30 0.26 11.85
C GLY A 259 -3.45 -0.43 13.19
N ASP A 260 -4.72 -0.71 13.55
CA ASP A 260 -5.12 -1.19 14.87
C ASP A 260 -5.78 -2.58 14.84
N PHE A 261 -5.55 -3.34 13.77
CA PHE A 261 -6.26 -4.59 13.47
C PHE A 261 -5.39 -5.85 13.66
N GLY A 262 -4.18 -5.71 14.23
CA GLY A 262 -3.24 -6.82 14.40
C GLY A 262 -2.46 -7.13 13.13
N TYR A 263 -1.85 -8.32 13.08
CA TYR A 263 -0.98 -8.76 11.97
C TYR A 263 -1.65 -8.62 10.60
N GLY A 264 -1.01 -7.90 9.71
CA GLY A 264 -1.41 -7.64 8.33
C GLY A 264 -0.88 -6.31 7.83
N PRO A 265 -0.59 -6.17 6.52
CA PRO A 265 -0.15 -4.92 5.93
C PRO A 265 -1.31 -3.93 5.75
N ALA A 266 -0.97 -2.66 5.62
CA ALA A 266 -1.90 -1.58 5.38
C ALA A 266 -1.35 -0.57 4.36
N TYR A 267 -2.24 0.15 3.68
CA TYR A 267 -1.93 1.25 2.78
C TYR A 267 -2.30 2.59 3.45
N PRO A 268 -1.48 3.64 3.33
CA PRO A 268 -0.22 3.83 2.58
C PRO A 268 1.06 3.45 3.35
N THR A 269 0.98 2.76 4.47
CA THR A 269 2.15 2.37 5.29
C THR A 269 3.09 1.38 4.59
N ASP A 270 2.57 0.63 3.63
CA ASP A 270 3.32 -0.27 2.75
C ASP A 270 4.20 0.46 1.72
N LEU A 271 4.03 1.77 1.52
CA LEU A 271 4.84 2.53 0.58
C LEU A 271 6.30 2.64 1.02
N GLN A 272 7.22 2.47 0.08
CA GLN A 272 8.65 2.45 0.35
C GLN A 272 9.26 3.79 0.75
N TYR A 273 8.54 4.90 0.64
CA TYR A 273 9.05 6.25 0.91
C TYR A 273 8.42 6.93 2.14
N VAL A 274 7.50 6.28 2.82
CA VAL A 274 6.89 6.78 4.05
C VAL A 274 7.44 6.04 5.28
N THR A 275 7.31 6.65 6.46
CA THR A 275 7.60 5.98 7.73
C THR A 275 6.34 5.30 8.24
N ALA A 276 6.35 3.99 8.30
CA ALA A 276 5.29 3.20 8.92
C ALA A 276 5.48 3.17 10.43
N VAL A 277 4.49 3.65 11.18
CA VAL A 277 4.56 3.79 12.64
C VAL A 277 3.67 2.75 13.31
N GLY A 278 4.31 1.80 13.98
CA GLY A 278 3.67 0.77 14.77
C GLY A 278 3.40 1.17 16.22
N GLY A 279 2.83 0.23 16.98
CA GLY A 279 2.33 0.47 18.33
C GLY A 279 2.91 -0.42 19.41
N THR A 280 3.19 0.18 20.58
CA THR A 280 3.66 -0.52 21.77
C THR A 280 2.74 -0.34 22.99
N SER A 281 2.84 -1.27 23.93
CA SER A 281 2.33 -1.12 25.30
C SER A 281 3.44 -0.57 26.18
N LEU A 282 3.34 0.69 26.60
CA LEU A 282 4.34 1.39 27.42
C LEU A 282 4.03 1.26 28.91
N ARG A 283 5.02 0.90 29.75
CA ARG A 283 4.82 0.71 31.20
C ARG A 283 5.96 1.29 32.02
N HIS A 284 5.64 1.88 33.16
CA HIS A 284 6.63 2.23 34.17
C HIS A 284 7.29 0.98 34.76
N THR A 285 8.61 1.03 34.95
CA THR A 285 9.38 -0.04 35.56
C THR A 285 10.46 0.51 36.50
N THR A 286 11.08 -0.38 37.26
CA THR A 286 12.26 -0.06 38.12
C THR A 286 13.58 -0.17 37.34
N SER A 287 13.53 -0.40 36.02
CA SER A 287 14.74 -0.47 35.18
C SER A 287 15.49 0.87 35.16
N LYS A 288 16.73 0.87 34.71
CA LYS A 288 17.53 2.09 34.53
C LYS A 288 16.87 3.09 33.55
N ARG A 289 16.11 2.62 32.57
CA ARG A 289 15.30 3.44 31.69
C ARG A 289 14.10 4.07 32.42
N GLY A 290 13.58 3.41 33.46
CA GLY A 290 12.35 3.75 34.15
C GLY A 290 11.08 3.30 33.41
N TRP A 291 11.22 2.75 32.21
CA TRP A 291 10.17 2.35 31.30
C TRP A 291 10.48 1.02 30.60
N SER A 292 9.47 0.31 30.19
CA SER A 292 9.55 -0.84 29.29
C SER A 292 8.46 -0.76 28.23
N GLU A 293 8.70 -1.41 27.11
CA GLU A 293 7.73 -1.53 26.02
C GLU A 293 7.67 -2.98 25.54
N THR A 294 6.49 -3.39 25.16
CA THR A 294 6.22 -4.66 24.46
C THR A 294 5.38 -4.34 23.23
N VAL A 295 5.34 -5.22 22.25
CA VAL A 295 4.40 -5.11 21.13
C VAL A 295 2.98 -4.93 21.68
N TRP A 296 2.23 -3.96 21.16
CA TRP A 296 0.80 -3.84 21.45
C TRP A 296 0.00 -4.89 20.69
N GLY A 297 -0.71 -5.76 21.40
CA GLY A 297 -1.52 -6.82 20.84
C GLY A 297 -1.43 -8.13 21.64
N GLY A 298 -1.61 -9.22 20.97
CA GLY A 298 -1.57 -10.59 21.49
C GLY A 298 -1.82 -11.62 20.38
N ILE A 299 -1.75 -12.90 20.68
CA ILE A 299 -2.00 -13.99 19.72
C ILE A 299 -3.40 -13.91 19.06
N ASN A 300 -4.33 -13.21 19.72
CA ASN A 300 -5.70 -13.01 19.25
C ASN A 300 -5.91 -11.56 18.73
N SER A 301 -4.88 -10.81 18.37
CA SER A 301 -5.00 -9.40 17.95
C SER A 301 -5.91 -9.21 16.77
N ALA A 302 -5.98 -10.18 15.85
CA ALA A 302 -6.97 -10.20 14.77
C ALA A 302 -8.43 -10.25 15.27
N ALA A 303 -8.65 -10.52 16.55
CA ALA A 303 -9.96 -10.57 17.19
C ALA A 303 -10.18 -9.50 18.26
N VAL A 304 -9.11 -8.82 18.72
CA VAL A 304 -9.19 -7.89 19.87
C VAL A 304 -8.44 -6.57 19.68
N GLY A 305 -7.89 -6.32 18.52
CA GLY A 305 -7.05 -5.15 18.23
C GLY A 305 -5.58 -5.34 18.60
N GLY A 306 -4.73 -4.54 17.96
CA GLY A 306 -3.28 -4.54 18.13
C GLY A 306 -2.61 -3.81 16.97
N THR A 307 -1.34 -3.43 17.13
CA THR A 307 -0.60 -2.79 16.06
C THR A 307 -0.64 -3.63 14.78
N ALA A 308 -0.91 -3.01 13.65
CA ALA A 308 -0.74 -3.68 12.36
C ALA A 308 0.75 -3.86 12.04
N GLY A 309 1.04 -4.45 10.93
CA GLY A 309 2.39 -4.75 10.45
C GLY A 309 2.43 -6.13 9.82
N GLY A 310 3.10 -6.24 8.70
CA GLY A 310 3.14 -7.46 7.92
C GLY A 310 4.03 -7.33 6.69
N CYS A 311 3.83 -8.24 5.75
CA CYS A 311 4.46 -8.22 4.44
C CYS A 311 3.46 -7.70 3.43
N SER A 312 3.77 -6.59 2.73
CA SER A 312 2.95 -6.07 1.64
C SER A 312 2.77 -7.12 0.55
N GLY A 313 1.60 -7.14 -0.05
CA GLY A 313 1.31 -7.91 -1.25
C GLY A 313 1.65 -7.17 -2.55
N LEU A 314 1.82 -5.85 -2.49
CA LEU A 314 1.89 -5.00 -3.67
C LEU A 314 3.19 -4.18 -3.78
N GLU A 315 3.68 -3.62 -2.66
CA GLU A 315 4.70 -2.60 -2.69
C GLU A 315 6.14 -3.15 -2.54
N PRO A 316 7.10 -2.64 -3.33
CA PRO A 316 8.48 -3.12 -3.31
C PRO A 316 9.19 -2.78 -1.99
N LYS A 317 10.07 -3.68 -1.55
CA LYS A 317 10.90 -3.48 -0.35
C LYS A 317 11.95 -2.39 -0.60
N PRO A 318 12.02 -1.34 0.25
CA PRO A 318 13.03 -0.30 0.13
C PRO A 318 14.44 -0.84 0.40
N SER A 319 15.43 -0.13 -0.13
CA SER A 319 16.85 -0.55 -0.06
C SER A 319 17.38 -0.70 1.37
N TRP A 320 16.89 0.12 2.31
CA TRP A 320 17.33 0.08 3.70
C TRP A 320 16.77 -1.10 4.50
N GLN A 321 15.63 -1.68 4.09
CA GLN A 321 15.09 -2.90 4.68
C GLN A 321 15.80 -4.17 4.20
N ARG A 322 16.61 -4.11 3.13
CA ARG A 322 17.32 -5.29 2.59
C ARG A 322 18.54 -5.69 3.39
N ALA A 323 19.12 -4.78 4.17
CA ALA A 323 20.27 -5.11 5.02
C ALA A 323 19.90 -6.11 6.13
N ASP A 324 18.64 -6.17 6.53
CA ASP A 324 18.12 -7.16 7.49
C ASP A 324 17.65 -8.47 6.81
N ALA A 325 17.77 -8.57 5.50
CA ALA A 325 17.43 -9.76 4.70
C ALA A 325 18.36 -10.97 4.92
N THR A 326 19.15 -10.99 6.00
CA THR A 326 19.81 -12.20 6.49
C THR A 326 18.84 -13.15 7.18
N ALA A 327 17.64 -12.70 7.53
CA ALA A 327 16.55 -13.60 7.86
C ALA A 327 16.03 -14.26 6.57
N PRO A 328 15.92 -15.59 6.50
CA PRO A 328 15.24 -16.27 5.42
C PRO A 328 13.73 -16.03 5.55
N ASP A 329 13.31 -14.78 5.35
CA ASP A 329 12.00 -14.31 5.76
C ASP A 329 10.89 -14.58 4.75
N GLY A 330 11.27 -14.87 3.53
CA GLY A 330 10.29 -15.09 2.47
C GLY A 330 9.43 -13.86 2.13
N CYS A 331 9.59 -12.70 2.80
CA CYS A 331 8.95 -11.46 2.43
C CYS A 331 9.87 -10.70 1.45
N LEU A 332 9.55 -10.74 0.17
CA LEU A 332 10.30 -10.06 -0.90
C LEU A 332 9.89 -8.61 -1.06
N LEU A 333 8.69 -8.25 -0.59
CA LEU A 333 8.09 -6.93 -0.68
C LEU A 333 8.31 -6.12 0.60
N ARG A 334 7.74 -4.92 0.67
CA ARG A 334 7.82 -4.03 1.83
C ARG A 334 7.35 -4.73 3.10
N THR A 335 8.12 -4.65 4.17
CA THR A 335 7.68 -5.06 5.52
C THR A 335 7.34 -3.83 6.36
N GLU A 336 6.20 -3.81 6.98
CA GLU A 336 5.78 -2.82 7.97
C GLU A 336 6.12 -3.35 9.36
N ASN A 337 6.54 -2.55 10.32
CA ASN A 337 6.71 -1.12 10.47
C ASN A 337 8.19 -0.71 10.31
N ASP A 338 8.47 0.63 10.44
CA ASP A 338 9.85 1.14 10.54
C ASP A 338 10.22 1.44 11.99
N VAL A 339 9.34 2.13 12.72
CA VAL A 339 9.50 2.51 14.13
C VAL A 339 8.15 2.43 14.85
N SER A 340 8.16 2.55 16.18
CA SER A 340 6.94 2.50 16.98
C SER A 340 6.97 3.49 18.15
N ALA A 341 5.78 3.76 18.70
CA ALA A 341 5.61 4.41 19.99
C ALA A 341 4.37 3.87 20.71
N VAL A 342 4.05 4.42 21.89
CA VAL A 342 2.87 3.98 22.65
C VAL A 342 1.59 4.08 21.85
N ALA A 343 0.82 2.98 21.83
CA ALA A 343 -0.42 2.85 21.11
C ALA A 343 -1.50 2.05 21.87
N ASP A 344 -1.12 1.16 22.79
CA ASP A 344 -2.07 0.36 23.55
C ASP A 344 -3.02 1.27 24.35
N PRO A 345 -4.36 1.23 24.10
CA PRO A 345 -5.32 2.05 24.82
C PRO A 345 -5.34 1.78 26.33
N ASN A 346 -4.82 0.64 26.78
CA ASN A 346 -4.67 0.33 28.21
C ASN A 346 -3.46 1.00 28.87
N THR A 347 -2.57 1.57 28.07
CA THR A 347 -1.41 2.38 28.48
C THR A 347 -1.33 3.63 27.60
N GLY A 348 -2.51 4.20 27.27
CA GLY A 348 -2.68 5.20 26.24
C GLY A 348 -2.26 6.62 26.66
N VAL A 349 -2.62 7.56 25.85
CA VAL A 349 -2.30 8.97 26.01
C VAL A 349 -3.52 9.79 26.44
N LEU A 350 -3.30 10.86 27.17
CA LEU A 350 -4.37 11.80 27.57
C LEU A 350 -4.56 12.85 26.48
N ILE A 351 -5.80 13.02 26.01
CA ILE A 351 -6.21 14.05 25.07
C ILE A 351 -7.35 14.90 25.62
N TYR A 352 -7.63 16.04 24.99
CA TYR A 352 -8.72 16.91 25.34
C TYR A 352 -9.59 17.21 24.11
N ASP A 353 -10.81 16.68 24.10
CA ASP A 353 -11.79 16.85 23.05
C ASP A 353 -13.19 17.07 23.67
N THR A 354 -13.86 18.14 23.23
CA THR A 354 -15.22 18.48 23.68
C THR A 354 -16.28 18.38 22.57
N TYR A 355 -15.89 17.97 21.34
CA TYR A 355 -16.87 17.74 20.29
C TYR A 355 -17.51 16.36 20.45
N ASN A 356 -18.69 16.32 21.05
CA ASN A 356 -19.40 15.09 21.45
C ASN A 356 -18.65 14.22 22.47
N ASN A 357 -17.70 14.80 23.21
CA ASN A 357 -16.89 14.12 24.20
C ASN A 357 -16.82 14.90 25.53
N PRO A 358 -16.43 14.25 26.65
CA PRO A 358 -16.47 14.87 27.96
C PRO A 358 -15.30 15.81 28.30
N GLY A 359 -14.36 16.03 27.39
CA GLY A 359 -13.15 16.80 27.60
C GLY A 359 -11.89 15.92 27.71
N LEU A 360 -11.32 15.72 28.91
CA LEU A 360 -10.10 14.94 29.08
C LEU A 360 -10.41 13.44 29.20
N PHE A 361 -9.81 12.62 28.35
CA PHE A 361 -9.91 11.15 28.38
C PHE A 361 -8.69 10.45 27.76
N GLU A 362 -8.66 9.11 27.81
CA GLU A 362 -7.58 8.27 27.35
C GLU A 362 -7.89 7.69 25.96
N VAL A 363 -6.90 7.76 25.07
CA VAL A 363 -6.94 7.19 23.72
C VAL A 363 -5.65 6.42 23.47
N GLY A 364 -5.77 5.35 22.71
CA GLY A 364 -4.66 4.59 22.13
C GLY A 364 -4.87 4.46 20.63
N GLY A 365 -4.19 3.47 20.03
CA GLY A 365 -4.12 3.26 18.59
C GLY A 365 -2.79 3.73 18.02
N THR A 366 -2.45 3.25 16.82
CA THR A 366 -1.24 3.70 16.12
C THR A 366 -1.31 5.19 15.76
N SER A 367 -2.51 5.77 15.76
CA SER A 367 -2.76 7.22 15.72
C SER A 367 -2.10 8.00 16.87
N ALA A 368 -1.98 7.43 18.05
CA ALA A 368 -1.25 8.08 19.13
C ALA A 368 0.28 8.07 18.88
N ALA A 369 0.78 7.00 18.29
CA ALA A 369 2.19 6.83 18.01
C ALA A 369 2.70 7.73 16.87
N THR A 370 1.89 7.92 15.82
CA THR A 370 2.31 8.62 14.60
C THR A 370 2.67 10.08 14.85
N PRO A 371 1.83 10.94 15.44
CA PRO A 371 2.19 12.33 15.74
C PRO A 371 3.32 12.45 16.76
N ILE A 372 3.50 11.46 17.64
CA ILE A 372 4.66 11.39 18.55
C ILE A 372 5.95 11.25 17.73
N ILE A 373 6.00 10.31 16.78
CA ILE A 373 7.18 10.08 15.93
C ILE A 373 7.44 11.28 15.03
N THR A 374 6.40 11.81 14.36
CA THR A 374 6.51 12.98 13.50
C THR A 374 7.05 14.21 14.25
N ALA A 375 6.55 14.44 15.47
CA ALA A 375 7.05 15.53 16.32
C ALA A 375 8.49 15.28 16.80
N ILE A 376 8.94 14.03 17.00
CA ILE A 376 10.33 13.69 17.31
C ILE A 376 11.24 13.98 16.11
N TYR A 377 10.85 13.66 14.89
CA TYR A 377 11.55 14.10 13.69
C TYR A 377 11.67 15.64 13.65
N ALA A 378 10.57 16.35 13.96
CA ALA A 378 10.64 17.81 14.04
C ALA A 378 11.57 18.32 15.14
N LEU A 379 11.76 17.62 16.24
CA LEU A 379 12.77 17.95 17.26
C LEU A 379 14.20 17.62 16.81
N ALA A 380 14.37 16.59 15.98
CA ALA A 380 15.68 16.11 15.53
C ALA A 380 16.36 17.09 14.57
N GLY A 381 15.66 17.65 13.63
CA GLY A 381 16.26 18.56 12.67
C GLY A 381 15.51 18.65 11.35
N THR A 382 16.01 19.43 10.41
CA THR A 382 15.49 19.47 9.06
C THR A 382 16.00 18.23 8.30
N PRO A 383 15.12 17.47 7.66
CA PRO A 383 15.56 16.33 6.84
C PRO A 383 16.49 16.78 5.70
N THR A 384 17.40 15.91 5.32
CA THR A 384 18.28 16.15 4.19
C THR A 384 17.45 16.20 2.90
N PRO A 385 17.60 17.25 2.07
CA PRO A 385 16.85 17.33 0.83
C PRO A 385 17.02 16.08 -0.04
N ARG A 386 15.94 15.58 -0.63
CA ARG A 386 15.91 14.39 -1.52
C ARG A 386 16.25 13.06 -0.83
N SER A 387 16.39 13.02 0.50
CA SER A 387 16.46 11.75 1.23
C SER A 387 15.05 11.26 1.57
N TYR A 388 14.95 10.02 1.94
CA TYR A 388 13.75 9.46 2.56
C TYR A 388 13.99 9.32 4.06
N PRO A 389 13.36 10.15 4.92
CA PRO A 389 13.60 10.09 6.36
C PRO A 389 13.23 8.74 6.99
N ALA A 390 12.38 7.93 6.39
CA ALA A 390 12.09 6.56 6.78
C ALA A 390 13.35 5.67 6.87
N GLU A 391 14.43 6.02 6.16
CA GLU A 391 15.72 5.33 6.22
C GLU A 391 16.51 5.66 7.50
N TYR A 392 16.30 6.84 8.12
CA TYR A 392 17.16 7.30 9.22
C TYR A 392 17.17 6.37 10.44
N PRO A 393 16.05 5.82 10.91
CA PRO A 393 16.03 4.84 11.99
C PRO A 393 16.94 3.62 11.73
N TYR A 394 16.96 3.14 10.47
CA TYR A 394 17.80 2.00 10.07
C TYR A 394 19.30 2.33 10.12
N LEU A 395 19.67 3.56 9.76
CA LEU A 395 21.06 4.03 9.83
C LEU A 395 21.52 4.24 11.28
N HIS A 396 20.61 4.50 12.20
CA HIS A 396 20.89 4.92 13.56
C HIS A 396 20.15 4.07 14.61
N ALA A 397 20.00 2.77 14.36
CA ALA A 397 19.28 1.82 15.22
C ALA A 397 19.75 1.83 16.69
N SER A 398 21.03 2.15 16.96
CA SER A 398 21.57 2.29 18.32
C SER A 398 20.93 3.43 19.14
N HIS A 399 20.24 4.35 18.50
CA HIS A 399 19.47 5.43 19.12
C HIS A 399 17.98 5.11 19.27
N LEU A 400 17.63 3.83 19.26
CA LEU A 400 16.31 3.32 19.55
C LEU A 400 16.35 2.33 20.71
N PHE A 401 15.21 2.10 21.33
CA PHE A 401 15.00 0.99 22.26
C PHE A 401 14.40 -0.17 21.49
N ASP A 402 15.10 -1.27 21.42
CA ASP A 402 14.66 -2.50 20.78
C ASP A 402 13.50 -3.13 21.58
N VAL A 403 12.40 -3.48 20.92
CA VAL A 403 11.21 -4.07 21.53
C VAL A 403 11.21 -5.56 21.26
N THR A 404 11.68 -6.34 22.23
CA THR A 404 12.03 -7.76 22.03
C THR A 404 10.99 -8.75 22.54
N SER A 405 9.77 -8.31 22.81
CA SER A 405 8.72 -9.19 23.35
C SER A 405 7.31 -8.71 23.00
N GLY A 406 6.37 -9.65 23.01
CA GLY A 406 4.99 -9.42 22.63
C GLY A 406 4.72 -9.90 21.20
N THR A 407 3.47 -9.79 20.76
CA THR A 407 3.03 -10.21 19.43
C THR A 407 1.80 -9.40 19.04
N ASN A 408 1.63 -9.14 17.74
CA ASN A 408 0.43 -8.51 17.19
C ASN A 408 -0.50 -9.52 16.49
N GLY A 409 -0.25 -10.81 16.63
CA GLY A 409 -1.09 -11.83 16.02
C GLY A 409 -0.37 -13.17 15.83
N THR A 410 -0.89 -13.95 14.91
CA THR A 410 -0.31 -15.25 14.52
C THR A 410 0.14 -15.16 13.07
N CYS A 411 1.39 -15.48 12.82
CA CYS A 411 1.96 -15.60 11.50
C CYS A 411 2.63 -16.96 11.30
N GLU A 412 3.11 -17.24 10.11
CA GLU A 412 3.73 -18.52 9.75
C GLU A 412 4.99 -18.79 10.58
N LYS A 413 5.22 -20.05 10.92
CA LYS A 413 6.34 -20.48 11.79
C LYS A 413 7.71 -20.03 11.32
N PHE A 414 7.92 -19.90 10.02
CA PHE A 414 9.19 -19.44 9.44
C PHE A 414 9.28 -17.92 9.28
N ARG A 415 8.17 -17.18 9.57
CA ARG A 415 8.08 -15.72 9.50
C ARG A 415 7.73 -15.07 10.84
N GLN A 416 8.13 -15.69 11.94
CA GLN A 416 7.74 -15.24 13.30
C GLN A 416 8.13 -13.78 13.57
N TYR A 417 9.19 -13.27 12.98
CA TYR A 417 9.60 -11.89 13.13
C TYR A 417 8.57 -10.89 12.55
N LEU A 418 7.66 -11.33 11.64
CA LEU A 418 6.60 -10.46 11.09
C LEU A 418 5.46 -10.20 12.08
N CYS A 419 5.31 -11.02 13.13
CA CYS A 419 4.24 -10.86 14.11
C CYS A 419 4.67 -10.94 15.57
N HIS A 420 5.96 -11.12 15.85
CA HIS A 420 6.50 -11.17 17.22
C HIS A 420 7.64 -10.17 17.38
N GLY A 421 7.62 -9.44 18.49
CA GLY A 421 8.75 -8.63 18.93
C GLY A 421 10.00 -9.49 19.12
N GLY A 422 11.07 -9.09 18.48
CA GLY A 422 12.34 -9.81 18.44
C GLY A 422 13.53 -8.88 18.54
N ARG A 423 14.72 -9.43 18.43
CA ARG A 423 15.94 -8.65 18.45
C ARG A 423 16.22 -8.01 17.09
N GLY A 424 16.43 -6.70 17.07
CA GLY A 424 16.64 -5.95 15.83
C GLY A 424 15.33 -5.60 15.16
N TYR A 425 15.22 -5.81 13.84
CA TYR A 425 13.99 -5.54 13.11
C TYR A 425 12.93 -6.62 13.37
N ASP A 426 11.70 -6.18 13.65
CA ASP A 426 10.52 -7.03 13.64
C ASP A 426 9.30 -6.29 13.03
N GLY A 427 8.36 -7.03 12.46
CA GLY A 427 7.19 -6.46 11.78
C GLY A 427 6.31 -5.58 12.69
N PRO A 428 5.98 -5.99 13.93
CA PRO A 428 5.13 -5.19 14.81
C PRO A 428 5.69 -3.84 15.22
N THR A 429 7.03 -3.73 15.43
CA THR A 429 7.64 -2.53 16.03
C THR A 429 8.79 -1.93 15.23
N GLY A 430 9.08 -2.50 14.05
CA GLY A 430 10.18 -2.03 13.22
C GLY A 430 11.54 -2.18 13.92
N ILE A 431 12.36 -1.13 13.84
CA ILE A 431 13.68 -1.08 14.52
C ILE A 431 13.55 -0.76 16.02
N GLY A 432 12.36 -0.34 16.49
CA GLY A 432 12.09 -0.05 17.89
C GLY A 432 11.50 1.33 18.17
N THR A 433 11.60 1.78 19.43
CA THR A 433 11.00 3.03 19.92
C THR A 433 12.05 4.09 20.24
N PRO A 434 11.70 5.41 20.24
CA PRO A 434 12.70 6.48 20.38
C PRO A 434 13.53 6.44 21.67
N ASN A 435 14.86 6.64 21.54
CA ASN A 435 15.81 6.86 22.63
C ASN A 435 16.54 8.20 22.41
N GLY A 436 15.81 9.31 22.55
CA GLY A 436 16.22 10.63 22.11
C GLY A 436 15.88 10.88 20.65
N THR A 437 16.51 11.87 20.03
CA THR A 437 16.25 12.26 18.64
C THR A 437 17.28 11.71 17.64
N GLY A 438 18.27 10.94 18.11
CA GLY A 438 19.43 10.55 17.30
C GLY A 438 19.12 9.63 16.13
N ALA A 439 18.03 8.83 16.23
CA ALA A 439 17.57 7.96 15.14
C ALA A 439 16.81 8.70 14.03
N PHE A 440 16.41 9.95 14.27
CA PHE A 440 15.49 10.71 13.42
C PHE A 440 16.17 11.86 12.67
N THR A 441 17.49 11.82 12.53
CA THR A 441 18.29 12.81 11.84
C THR A 441 19.33 12.14 10.96
N ASP A 442 19.62 12.76 9.83
CA ASP A 442 20.77 12.35 9.01
C ASP A 442 22.02 13.00 9.56
N ASN A 443 22.79 12.27 10.36
CA ASN A 443 24.03 12.73 10.96
C ASN A 443 25.25 12.51 10.04
N SER A 444 25.06 12.09 8.80
CA SER A 444 26.16 11.83 7.87
C SER A 444 26.83 13.13 7.43
N THR A 445 28.15 13.20 7.56
CA THR A 445 28.97 14.31 7.05
C THR A 445 29.14 14.26 5.53
N HIS A 446 28.96 13.08 4.94
CA HIS A 446 28.99 12.85 3.51
C HIS A 446 28.02 11.72 3.17
N ARG A 447 27.04 12.03 2.34
CA ARG A 447 26.01 11.09 1.89
C ARG A 447 25.80 11.25 0.38
N VAL A 448 25.64 10.13 -0.29
CA VAL A 448 25.06 10.02 -1.63
C VAL A 448 23.70 9.32 -1.47
N ALA A 449 22.64 9.96 -1.89
CA ALA A 449 21.28 9.41 -1.87
C ALA A 449 20.67 9.47 -3.28
N LEU A 450 19.82 8.51 -3.61
CA LEU A 450 19.11 8.46 -4.90
C LEU A 450 17.62 8.51 -4.65
N VAL A 451 16.93 9.30 -5.46
CA VAL A 451 15.47 9.34 -5.47
C VAL A 451 14.96 8.06 -6.14
N ASP A 452 14.03 7.40 -5.49
CA ASP A 452 13.33 6.27 -6.07
C ASP A 452 12.38 6.75 -7.17
N PRO A 453 12.52 6.25 -8.41
CA PRO A 453 11.66 6.66 -9.51
C PRO A 453 10.30 5.93 -9.53
N GLY A 454 10.05 5.01 -8.57
CA GLY A 454 8.90 4.13 -8.61
C GLY A 454 8.99 3.05 -9.70
N THR A 455 7.98 2.20 -9.80
CA THR A 455 7.84 1.23 -10.88
C THR A 455 7.67 1.94 -12.22
N GLN A 456 8.33 1.43 -13.25
CA GLN A 456 8.31 1.98 -14.61
C GLN A 456 7.66 0.99 -15.57
N ASP A 457 6.45 1.28 -16.00
CA ASP A 457 5.65 0.43 -16.86
C ASP A 457 5.78 0.85 -18.32
N MET A 458 6.17 -0.08 -19.19
CA MET A 458 6.43 0.19 -20.60
C MET A 458 6.09 -1.00 -21.47
N ALA A 459 5.64 -0.76 -22.69
CA ALA A 459 5.46 -1.83 -23.65
C ALA A 459 6.81 -2.48 -24.05
N ALA A 460 6.81 -3.79 -24.25
CA ALA A 460 7.97 -4.53 -24.78
C ALA A 460 8.42 -3.96 -26.12
N GLY A 461 9.72 -3.74 -26.28
CA GLY A 461 10.28 -3.12 -27.48
C GLY A 461 10.18 -1.60 -27.53
N ALA A 462 9.61 -0.93 -26.53
CA ALA A 462 9.51 0.53 -26.48
C ALA A 462 10.89 1.20 -26.24
N SER A 463 11.01 2.46 -26.67
CA SER A 463 12.14 3.30 -26.29
C SER A 463 11.99 3.76 -24.85
N PHE A 464 13.02 3.58 -24.05
CA PHE A 464 13.04 3.88 -22.62
C PHE A 464 13.98 5.05 -22.32
N SER A 465 13.55 5.96 -21.46
CA SER A 465 14.38 7.07 -20.99
C SER A 465 13.92 7.54 -19.60
N LEU A 466 14.67 7.18 -18.58
CA LEU A 466 14.41 7.52 -17.17
C LEU A 466 15.58 8.31 -16.61
N THR A 467 15.29 9.41 -15.92
CA THR A 467 16.30 10.20 -15.22
C THR A 467 16.14 10.05 -13.71
N ILE A 468 17.16 9.49 -13.04
CA ILE A 468 17.21 9.33 -11.60
C ILE A 468 17.95 10.51 -10.98
N ALA A 469 17.30 11.19 -10.05
CA ALA A 469 17.91 12.28 -9.30
C ALA A 469 18.79 11.74 -8.18
N GLY A 470 20.03 12.22 -8.10
CA GLY A 470 20.94 11.95 -6.98
C GLY A 470 21.14 13.19 -6.13
N LEU A 471 21.46 12.98 -4.87
CA LEU A 471 21.99 13.97 -3.94
C LEU A 471 23.41 13.57 -3.57
N ASP A 472 24.30 14.53 -3.54
CA ASP A 472 25.58 14.44 -2.85
C ASP A 472 25.70 15.61 -1.89
N THR A 473 25.86 15.33 -0.59
CA THR A 473 25.96 16.39 0.44
C THR A 473 27.23 17.22 0.33
N ARG A 474 28.24 16.74 -0.42
CA ARG A 474 29.44 17.52 -0.79
C ARG A 474 29.26 18.35 -2.07
N HIS A 475 28.06 18.31 -2.68
CA HIS A 475 27.74 19.04 -3.92
C HIS A 475 28.65 18.69 -5.12
N VAL A 476 29.15 17.46 -5.18
CA VAL A 476 29.90 16.98 -6.34
C VAL A 476 28.94 16.78 -7.51
N LEU A 477 29.24 17.40 -8.64
CA LEU A 477 28.37 17.36 -9.84
C LEU A 477 28.66 16.15 -10.76
N SER A 478 29.46 15.19 -10.32
CA SER A 478 29.81 14.02 -11.14
C SER A 478 29.84 12.75 -10.30
N LEU A 479 28.69 12.16 -10.12
CA LEU A 479 28.57 10.83 -9.51
C LEU A 479 28.93 9.74 -10.52
N ARG A 480 29.55 8.66 -10.06
CA ARG A 480 29.77 7.46 -10.88
C ARG A 480 28.55 6.56 -10.76
N TRP A 481 27.91 6.33 -11.89
CA TRP A 481 26.67 5.58 -11.97
C TRP A 481 26.92 4.15 -12.47
N SER A 482 26.21 3.19 -11.87
CA SER A 482 26.14 1.81 -12.34
C SER A 482 24.75 1.25 -12.04
N ALA A 483 24.34 0.22 -12.77
CA ALA A 483 23.08 -0.48 -12.51
C ALA A 483 23.27 -1.98 -12.77
N ILE A 484 22.54 -2.79 -11.99
CA ILE A 484 22.38 -4.23 -12.22
C ILE A 484 20.89 -4.53 -12.40
N GLY A 485 20.57 -5.63 -13.10
CA GLY A 485 19.19 -6.00 -13.37
C GLY A 485 18.51 -5.21 -14.50
N LEU A 486 19.24 -4.32 -15.20
CA LEU A 486 18.68 -3.63 -16.36
C LEU A 486 18.31 -4.62 -17.47
N PRO A 487 17.18 -4.39 -18.17
CA PRO A 487 16.87 -5.08 -19.41
C PRO A 487 18.02 -4.99 -20.43
N ALA A 488 18.22 -6.03 -21.22
CA ALA A 488 19.16 -5.99 -22.33
C ALA A 488 18.77 -4.84 -23.28
N GLY A 489 19.77 -4.04 -23.69
CA GLY A 489 19.56 -2.86 -24.54
C GLY A 489 19.37 -1.54 -23.78
N LEU A 490 19.27 -1.57 -22.44
CA LEU A 490 19.31 -0.38 -21.60
C LEU A 490 20.70 -0.21 -20.97
N SER A 491 21.11 1.03 -20.79
CA SER A 491 22.33 1.40 -20.08
C SER A 491 22.14 2.66 -19.26
N ILE A 492 22.91 2.80 -18.16
CA ILE A 492 22.89 4.00 -17.32
C ILE A 492 24.13 4.85 -17.57
N HIS A 493 23.95 6.15 -17.66
CA HIS A 493 25.02 7.13 -17.87
C HIS A 493 24.82 8.33 -16.96
N ALA A 494 25.92 8.94 -16.51
CA ALA A 494 25.89 10.22 -15.83
C ALA A 494 25.39 11.32 -16.76
N VAL A 495 24.54 12.22 -16.24
CA VAL A 495 24.17 13.46 -16.91
C VAL A 495 25.27 14.50 -16.61
N SER A 496 25.85 15.09 -17.66
CA SER A 496 26.96 16.03 -17.52
C SER A 496 26.62 17.21 -16.59
N ASN A 497 27.57 17.60 -15.73
CA ASN A 497 27.44 18.69 -14.77
C ASN A 497 26.20 18.58 -13.87
N SER A 498 25.87 17.37 -13.45
CA SER A 498 24.67 17.08 -12.68
C SER A 498 24.91 15.91 -11.74
N THR A 499 24.14 15.86 -10.65
CA THR A 499 24.04 14.69 -9.78
C THR A 499 23.04 13.64 -10.32
N LYS A 500 22.60 13.75 -11.58
CA LYS A 500 21.60 12.87 -12.18
C LYS A 500 22.23 11.73 -12.97
N GLY A 501 21.60 10.57 -12.94
CA GLY A 501 21.86 9.46 -13.84
C GLY A 501 20.70 9.29 -14.82
N ARG A 502 20.98 8.90 -16.05
CA ARG A 502 19.97 8.61 -17.08
C ARG A 502 20.10 7.18 -17.54
N ILE A 503 19.04 6.40 -17.38
CA ILE A 503 18.88 5.10 -18.01
C ILE A 503 18.19 5.33 -19.36
N ALA A 504 18.76 4.81 -20.43
CA ALA A 504 18.19 4.97 -21.77
C ALA A 504 18.53 3.78 -22.66
N GLY A 505 17.69 3.58 -23.69
CA GLY A 505 17.85 2.53 -24.68
C GLY A 505 16.53 2.04 -25.23
N LYS A 506 16.49 0.79 -25.65
CA LYS A 506 15.28 0.14 -26.14
C LYS A 506 15.06 -1.14 -25.35
N LEU A 507 13.82 -1.32 -24.85
CA LEU A 507 13.44 -2.54 -24.15
C LEU A 507 13.49 -3.76 -25.08
N PRO A 508 13.79 -4.95 -24.55
CA PRO A 508 13.63 -6.20 -25.30
C PRO A 508 12.18 -6.39 -25.75
N LEU A 509 11.97 -7.20 -26.77
CA LEU A 509 10.61 -7.61 -27.20
C LEU A 509 9.99 -8.66 -26.26
N VAL A 510 10.68 -8.99 -25.18
CA VAL A 510 10.21 -9.97 -24.19
C VAL A 510 9.54 -9.23 -23.04
N ALA A 511 8.29 -9.54 -22.81
CA ALA A 511 7.55 -9.07 -21.64
C ALA A 511 8.11 -9.73 -20.38
N ARG A 512 8.53 -8.90 -19.42
CA ARG A 512 9.12 -9.36 -18.16
C ARG A 512 9.28 -8.22 -17.17
N THR A 513 9.13 -8.52 -15.88
CA THR A 513 9.55 -7.62 -14.81
C THR A 513 11.05 -7.72 -14.56
N TYR A 514 11.73 -6.58 -14.55
CA TYR A 514 13.15 -6.45 -14.27
C TYR A 514 13.35 -5.69 -12.96
N HIS A 515 13.92 -6.33 -11.96
CA HIS A 515 14.27 -5.68 -10.69
C HIS A 515 15.63 -4.99 -10.84
N VAL A 516 15.60 -3.68 -10.85
CA VAL A 516 16.77 -2.84 -11.12
C VAL A 516 17.32 -2.27 -9.83
N VAL A 517 18.63 -2.42 -9.63
CA VAL A 517 19.38 -1.74 -8.57
C VAL A 517 20.28 -0.72 -9.23
N VAL A 518 20.07 0.56 -8.92
CA VAL A 518 20.93 1.65 -9.37
C VAL A 518 21.81 2.11 -8.23
N THR A 519 23.08 2.30 -8.54
CA THR A 519 24.11 2.74 -7.61
C THR A 519 24.80 4.00 -8.15
N ALA A 520 24.91 5.03 -7.30
CA ALA A 520 25.77 6.18 -7.54
C ALA A 520 26.83 6.32 -6.46
N LYS A 521 28.04 6.73 -6.84
CA LYS A 521 29.21 6.84 -5.93
C LYS A 521 29.90 8.17 -6.05
N ASP A 522 30.31 8.71 -4.90
CA ASP A 522 31.38 9.72 -4.76
C ASP A 522 32.49 9.14 -3.85
N GLY A 523 33.62 8.80 -4.46
CA GLY A 523 34.69 8.07 -3.79
C GLY A 523 34.21 6.72 -3.24
N SER A 524 34.31 6.55 -1.92
CA SER A 524 33.84 5.34 -1.21
C SER A 524 32.39 5.42 -0.78
N VAL A 525 31.76 6.59 -0.80
CA VAL A 525 30.36 6.77 -0.38
C VAL A 525 29.44 6.39 -1.52
N THR A 526 28.43 5.60 -1.19
CA THR A 526 27.53 4.99 -2.16
C THR A 526 26.08 5.26 -1.75
N GLY A 527 25.26 5.71 -2.71
CA GLY A 527 23.82 5.71 -2.63
C GLY A 527 23.22 4.66 -3.58
N THR A 528 22.17 4.01 -3.17
CA THR A 528 21.45 3.01 -3.98
C THR A 528 19.96 3.29 -3.98
N THR A 529 19.29 2.95 -5.08
CA THR A 529 17.83 2.88 -5.17
C THR A 529 17.43 1.62 -5.92
N HIS A 530 16.24 1.14 -5.64
CA HIS A 530 15.68 -0.09 -6.20
C HIS A 530 14.30 0.24 -6.79
N PHE A 531 14.02 -0.25 -7.97
CA PHE A 531 12.73 -0.12 -8.61
C PHE A 531 12.54 -1.23 -9.63
N SER A 532 11.32 -1.39 -10.11
CA SER A 532 11.02 -2.35 -11.16
C SER A 532 10.84 -1.65 -12.51
N ILE A 533 11.35 -2.26 -13.58
CA ILE A 533 10.92 -1.94 -14.94
C ILE A 533 10.06 -3.11 -15.40
N VAL A 534 8.80 -2.84 -15.61
CA VAL A 534 7.86 -3.80 -16.14
C VAL A 534 7.77 -3.61 -17.64
N SER A 535 8.28 -4.58 -18.38
CA SER A 535 8.11 -4.65 -19.82
C SER A 535 6.89 -5.53 -20.10
N ALA A 536 5.76 -4.91 -20.36
CA ALA A 536 4.54 -5.62 -20.68
C ALA A 536 4.55 -6.15 -22.12
N PRO A 537 3.77 -7.20 -22.42
CA PRO A 537 3.47 -7.52 -23.80
C PRO A 537 2.96 -6.27 -24.51
N ASN A 538 3.39 -6.05 -25.75
CA ASN A 538 2.74 -5.01 -26.56
C ASN A 538 1.32 -5.49 -26.89
N LEU A 539 0.40 -5.19 -26.02
CA LEU A 539 -1.03 -5.49 -26.13
C LEU A 539 -1.75 -4.47 -27.04
N ALA A 540 -0.98 -3.63 -27.76
CA ALA A 540 -1.57 -2.70 -28.73
C ALA A 540 -2.54 -3.48 -29.62
N ARG A 541 -3.82 -3.28 -29.38
CA ARG A 541 -4.89 -3.92 -30.12
C ARG A 541 -4.93 -3.30 -31.52
N PRO A 542 -4.65 -4.05 -32.58
CA PRO A 542 -4.65 -3.48 -33.92
C PRO A 542 -6.03 -2.92 -34.31
N ASN A 543 -7.11 -3.39 -33.68
CA ASN A 543 -8.47 -2.89 -33.85
C ASN A 543 -9.20 -3.06 -32.50
N PRO A 544 -9.20 -2.05 -31.62
CA PRO A 544 -9.97 -2.14 -30.38
C PRO A 544 -11.45 -2.31 -30.71
N PRO A 545 -12.18 -3.16 -29.98
CA PRO A 545 -13.61 -3.30 -30.20
C PRO A 545 -14.28 -1.95 -29.99
N SER A 546 -15.21 -1.60 -30.87
CA SER A 546 -16.07 -0.43 -30.69
C SER A 546 -17.49 -0.85 -30.32
N GLY A 547 -18.16 -0.02 -29.56
CA GLY A 547 -19.50 -0.28 -29.08
C GLY A 547 -19.92 0.59 -27.89
N PRO A 548 -21.03 0.25 -27.25
CA PRO A 548 -21.52 1.03 -26.12
C PRO A 548 -20.66 0.82 -24.86
N ILE A 549 -20.29 1.93 -24.23
CA ILE A 549 -19.83 1.92 -22.84
C ILE A 549 -21.06 2.03 -21.94
N THR A 550 -21.35 0.98 -21.18
CA THR A 550 -22.56 0.91 -20.35
C THR A 550 -22.24 1.14 -18.88
N LEU A 551 -23.18 1.75 -18.15
CA LEU A 551 -23.08 1.86 -16.71
C LEU A 551 -23.33 0.48 -16.07
N SER A 552 -22.39 -0.07 -15.30
CA SER A 552 -22.49 -1.45 -14.77
C SER A 552 -23.75 -1.67 -13.91
N ALA A 553 -24.17 -0.66 -13.17
CA ALA A 553 -25.37 -0.70 -12.33
C ALA A 553 -26.69 -0.58 -13.09
N ASN A 554 -26.64 -0.17 -14.36
CA ASN A 554 -27.81 -0.05 -15.25
C ASN A 554 -27.34 -0.16 -16.70
N THR A 555 -27.22 -1.36 -17.20
CA THR A 555 -26.76 -1.66 -18.56
C THR A 555 -27.68 -1.12 -19.67
N GLY A 556 -28.83 -0.57 -19.31
CA GLY A 556 -29.70 0.18 -20.22
C GLY A 556 -29.30 1.65 -20.45
N LEU A 557 -28.24 2.12 -19.69
CA LEU A 557 -27.67 3.46 -19.87
C LEU A 557 -26.27 3.37 -20.47
N CYS A 558 -26.09 4.08 -21.59
CA CYS A 558 -24.85 4.14 -22.35
C CYS A 558 -24.24 5.54 -22.30
N LEU A 559 -22.91 5.60 -22.27
CA LEU A 559 -22.17 6.83 -22.49
C LEU A 559 -22.45 7.33 -23.92
N ASP A 560 -22.75 8.61 -24.09
CA ASP A 560 -23.19 9.20 -25.34
C ASP A 560 -22.40 10.48 -25.66
N GLY A 561 -21.73 10.48 -26.82
CA GLY A 561 -20.89 11.59 -27.30
C GLY A 561 -21.67 12.62 -28.10
N GLY A 562 -23.02 12.47 -28.23
CA GLY A 562 -23.90 13.41 -28.96
C GLY A 562 -23.54 13.50 -30.43
N THR A 563 -23.33 14.71 -30.94
CA THR A 563 -23.02 14.95 -32.36
C THR A 563 -21.56 14.65 -32.73
N GLY A 564 -20.71 14.21 -31.78
CA GLY A 564 -19.32 13.90 -32.08
C GLY A 564 -18.42 15.11 -32.34
N THR A 565 -18.81 16.31 -31.90
CA THR A 565 -18.05 17.55 -32.13
C THR A 565 -17.19 17.90 -30.92
N VAL A 566 -16.05 18.58 -31.15
CA VAL A 566 -15.18 19.07 -30.07
C VAL A 566 -15.96 19.97 -29.09
N SER A 567 -15.69 19.85 -27.79
CA SER A 567 -16.39 20.50 -26.68
C SER A 567 -17.83 20.03 -26.46
N GLN A 568 -18.30 19.01 -27.19
CA GLN A 568 -19.58 18.38 -26.92
C GLN A 568 -19.61 17.77 -25.54
N PRO A 569 -20.58 18.13 -24.66
CA PRO A 569 -20.73 17.48 -23.36
C PRO A 569 -21.11 16.00 -23.53
N VAL A 570 -20.37 15.12 -22.86
CA VAL A 570 -20.69 13.69 -22.84
C VAL A 570 -21.72 13.42 -21.75
N ARG A 571 -22.71 12.59 -22.04
CA ARG A 571 -23.86 12.29 -21.17
C ARG A 571 -24.11 10.79 -21.14
N VAL A 572 -24.92 10.32 -20.20
CA VAL A 572 -25.56 9.02 -20.33
C VAL A 572 -26.93 9.17 -21.00
N GLN A 573 -27.25 8.23 -21.89
CA GLN A 573 -28.53 8.12 -22.57
C GLN A 573 -29.00 6.67 -22.54
N ASN A 574 -30.28 6.44 -22.85
CA ASN A 574 -30.73 5.07 -23.07
C ASN A 574 -29.92 4.42 -24.18
N CYS A 575 -29.49 3.18 -23.99
CA CYS A 575 -28.77 2.45 -25.02
C CYS A 575 -29.66 2.18 -26.22
N GLY A 576 -29.24 2.60 -27.41
CA GLY A 576 -29.97 2.46 -28.62
C GLY A 576 -29.12 2.12 -29.83
N ASN A 577 -27.84 1.87 -29.61
CA ASN A 577 -26.84 1.59 -30.63
C ASN A 577 -26.69 2.67 -31.74
N PRO A 578 -26.86 3.97 -31.46
CA PRO A 578 -26.55 5.02 -32.43
C PRO A 578 -25.04 5.23 -32.50
N ALA A 579 -24.59 5.84 -33.61
CA ALA A 579 -23.16 6.20 -33.77
C ALA A 579 -22.59 7.11 -32.65
N SER A 580 -23.47 7.80 -31.91
CA SER A 580 -23.09 8.59 -30.71
C SER A 580 -22.72 7.75 -29.46
N GLN A 581 -22.91 6.42 -29.52
CA GLN A 581 -22.60 5.48 -28.45
C GLN A 581 -21.59 4.41 -28.89
N ASP A 582 -20.97 4.57 -30.04
CA ASP A 582 -19.97 3.64 -30.59
C ASP A 582 -18.55 4.08 -30.18
N TRP A 583 -18.18 3.72 -28.97
CA TRP A 583 -16.89 4.05 -28.35
C TRP A 583 -15.86 2.97 -28.59
N ALA A 584 -14.60 3.35 -28.69
CA ALA A 584 -13.46 2.45 -28.63
C ALA A 584 -12.53 2.88 -27.49
N TYR A 585 -12.12 1.95 -26.65
CA TYR A 585 -11.05 2.13 -25.69
C TYR A 585 -9.75 1.62 -26.31
N THR A 586 -8.77 2.50 -26.45
CA THR A 586 -7.46 2.17 -27.02
C THR A 586 -6.43 2.32 -25.91
N ALA A 587 -6.05 1.21 -25.28
CA ALA A 587 -4.95 1.16 -24.34
C ALA A 587 -3.62 1.54 -25.02
N ASP A 588 -2.72 2.16 -24.30
CA ASP A 588 -1.38 2.51 -24.80
C ASP A 588 -0.42 1.33 -24.85
N GLY A 589 -0.84 0.17 -24.35
CA GLY A 589 -0.08 -1.07 -24.29
C GLY A 589 0.86 -1.16 -23.10
N ALA A 590 0.77 -0.22 -22.14
CA ALA A 590 1.44 -0.29 -20.87
C ALA A 590 0.64 -1.13 -19.85
N PRO A 591 1.29 -1.72 -18.84
CA PRO A 591 0.59 -2.54 -17.83
C PRO A 591 -0.42 -1.80 -16.97
N ASP A 592 -0.28 -0.48 -16.84
CA ASP A 592 -1.24 0.40 -16.15
C ASP A 592 -2.50 0.66 -16.97
N ASP A 593 -2.58 0.04 -18.17
CA ASP A 593 -3.72 0.05 -19.09
C ASP A 593 -4.34 1.43 -19.31
N ASN A 594 -3.47 2.47 -19.24
CA ASN A 594 -3.89 3.82 -19.61
C ASN A 594 -4.14 3.91 -21.11
N GLY A 595 -5.15 4.65 -21.49
CA GLY A 595 -5.50 4.75 -22.90
C GLY A 595 -6.47 5.87 -23.19
N THR A 596 -6.87 5.98 -24.43
CA THR A 596 -7.85 6.94 -24.89
C THR A 596 -9.20 6.29 -25.16
N VAL A 597 -10.27 6.91 -24.66
CA VAL A 597 -11.66 6.55 -24.97
C VAL A 597 -12.11 7.39 -26.16
N ARG A 598 -12.38 6.75 -27.31
CA ARG A 598 -12.60 7.44 -28.59
C ARG A 598 -13.98 7.19 -29.16
N ILE A 599 -14.54 8.21 -29.80
CA ILE A 599 -15.74 8.15 -30.60
C ILE A 599 -15.65 9.11 -31.81
N ALA A 600 -16.00 8.66 -33.00
CA ALA A 600 -15.99 9.48 -34.21
C ALA A 600 -14.67 10.28 -34.41
N GLY A 601 -13.51 9.67 -34.06
CA GLY A 601 -12.19 10.30 -34.15
C GLY A 601 -11.94 11.41 -33.12
N LYS A 602 -12.74 11.51 -32.05
CA LYS A 602 -12.57 12.41 -30.91
C LYS A 602 -12.29 11.60 -29.66
N CYS A 603 -11.61 12.23 -28.70
CA CYS A 603 -11.27 11.63 -27.43
C CYS A 603 -12.17 12.14 -26.30
N LEU A 604 -12.55 11.24 -25.40
CA LEU A 604 -13.13 11.61 -24.12
C LEU A 604 -12.10 12.41 -23.32
N THR A 605 -12.42 13.62 -22.93
CA THR A 605 -11.50 14.53 -22.25
C THR A 605 -12.17 15.29 -21.11
N ILE A 606 -11.34 15.88 -20.26
CA ILE A 606 -11.83 16.81 -19.24
C ILE A 606 -12.04 18.18 -19.88
N GLY A 607 -13.28 18.65 -19.85
CA GLY A 607 -13.63 20.00 -20.25
C GLY A 607 -13.41 21.01 -19.12
N SER A 608 -14.37 21.89 -18.88
CA SER A 608 -14.27 22.88 -17.80
C SER A 608 -14.45 22.23 -16.41
N ARG A 609 -13.49 22.38 -15.51
CA ARG A 609 -13.47 21.83 -14.14
C ARG A 609 -13.54 20.29 -14.16
N THR A 610 -14.67 19.70 -13.74
CA THR A 610 -14.87 18.25 -13.65
C THR A 610 -15.80 17.70 -14.76
N ARG A 611 -16.23 18.53 -15.71
CA ARG A 611 -17.16 18.12 -16.76
C ARG A 611 -16.45 17.39 -17.87
N VAL A 612 -16.98 16.27 -18.25
CA VAL A 612 -16.43 15.43 -19.33
C VAL A 612 -17.04 15.86 -20.67
N ALA A 613 -16.21 15.98 -21.69
CA ALA A 613 -16.57 16.41 -23.03
C ALA A 613 -15.74 15.65 -24.09
N LEU A 614 -16.01 15.91 -25.36
CA LEU A 614 -15.17 15.44 -26.45
C LEU A 614 -14.07 16.45 -26.77
N GLY A 615 -12.84 15.98 -26.99
CA GLY A 615 -11.67 16.73 -27.38
C GLY A 615 -11.07 16.29 -28.71
N SER A 616 -10.10 17.03 -29.22
CA SER A 616 -9.23 16.54 -30.30
C SER A 616 -8.18 15.64 -29.68
N CYS A 617 -8.04 14.39 -30.15
CA CYS A 617 -7.05 13.48 -29.59
C CYS A 617 -5.63 14.03 -29.77
N ASN A 618 -4.93 14.31 -28.66
CA ASN A 618 -3.59 14.86 -28.61
C ASN A 618 -2.70 14.21 -27.54
N ASP A 619 -3.18 13.08 -26.99
CA ASP A 619 -2.54 12.28 -25.97
C ASP A 619 -2.12 13.07 -24.70
N SER A 620 -2.87 14.14 -24.39
CA SER A 620 -2.69 14.89 -23.14
C SER A 620 -3.20 14.10 -21.95
N PRO A 621 -2.67 14.31 -20.72
CA PRO A 621 -3.17 13.63 -19.53
C PRO A 621 -4.68 13.76 -19.29
N ALA A 622 -5.31 14.82 -19.80
CA ALA A 622 -6.76 15.02 -19.74
C ALA A 622 -7.57 14.06 -20.62
N GLU A 623 -6.93 13.40 -21.56
CA GLU A 623 -7.51 12.44 -22.51
C GLU A 623 -7.12 10.99 -22.18
N LEU A 624 -6.19 10.81 -21.24
CA LEU A 624 -5.74 9.49 -20.81
C LEU A 624 -6.61 8.99 -19.64
N TRP A 625 -7.11 7.79 -19.80
CA TRP A 625 -7.96 7.11 -18.84
C TRP A 625 -7.39 5.74 -18.55
N GLY A 626 -7.19 5.43 -17.28
CA GLY A 626 -6.89 4.07 -16.81
C GLY A 626 -8.20 3.33 -16.54
N TYR A 627 -8.28 2.07 -16.94
CA TYR A 627 -9.40 1.21 -16.58
C TYR A 627 -9.01 0.39 -15.36
N LEU A 628 -9.50 0.81 -14.20
CA LEU A 628 -9.24 0.13 -12.94
C LEU A 628 -10.05 -1.16 -12.82
N GLY A 629 -9.48 -2.18 -12.22
CA GLY A 629 -10.04 -3.54 -12.13
C GLY A 629 -11.44 -3.67 -11.55
N PHE A 630 -12.02 -2.56 -11.02
CA PHE A 630 -13.40 -2.49 -10.55
C PHE A 630 -14.37 -1.86 -11.58
N GLY A 631 -13.95 -1.75 -12.83
CA GLY A 631 -14.77 -1.12 -13.88
C GLY A 631 -14.78 0.40 -13.83
N ALA A 632 -13.90 1.04 -13.10
CA ALA A 632 -13.80 2.49 -13.05
C ALA A 632 -12.83 3.02 -14.11
N LEU A 633 -13.24 4.07 -14.84
CA LEU A 633 -12.37 4.83 -15.73
C LEU A 633 -11.77 6.01 -14.96
N PHE A 634 -10.49 5.96 -14.68
CA PHE A 634 -9.72 6.94 -13.93
C PHE A 634 -9.03 7.90 -14.90
N ASN A 635 -9.15 9.21 -14.68
CA ASN A 635 -8.51 10.21 -15.54
C ASN A 635 -7.18 10.69 -14.96
N LEU A 636 -6.11 10.60 -15.74
CA LEU A 636 -4.75 10.91 -15.28
C LEU A 636 -4.54 12.38 -14.89
N ALA A 637 -5.24 13.32 -15.53
CA ALA A 637 -5.05 14.75 -15.24
C ALA A 637 -5.75 15.21 -13.95
N THR A 638 -6.86 14.57 -13.59
CA THR A 638 -7.71 15.01 -12.47
C THR A 638 -7.60 14.13 -11.24
N GLY A 639 -7.01 12.93 -11.38
CA GLY A 639 -7.05 11.92 -10.33
C GLY A 639 -8.46 11.45 -9.97
N GLY A 640 -9.46 11.70 -10.83
CA GLY A 640 -10.86 11.38 -10.60
C GLY A 640 -11.41 10.35 -11.56
N CYS A 641 -12.41 9.57 -11.10
CA CYS A 641 -13.11 8.59 -11.92
C CYS A 641 -14.27 9.19 -12.71
N LEU A 642 -14.49 8.64 -13.91
CA LEU A 642 -15.68 8.94 -14.71
C LEU A 642 -16.94 8.57 -13.91
N ALA A 643 -17.83 9.53 -13.73
CA ALA A 643 -19.00 9.41 -12.88
C ALA A 643 -20.25 10.02 -13.52
N VAL A 644 -21.40 9.56 -13.09
CA VAL A 644 -22.69 10.22 -13.37
C VAL A 644 -23.36 10.61 -12.05
N PRO A 645 -23.63 11.92 -11.82
CA PRO A 645 -24.29 12.38 -10.59
C PRO A 645 -25.69 11.80 -10.37
N SER A 646 -26.34 11.38 -11.47
CA SER A 646 -27.64 10.69 -11.44
C SER A 646 -27.64 9.57 -12.50
N ARG A 647 -28.21 8.43 -12.13
CA ARG A 647 -28.36 7.27 -13.04
C ARG A 647 -29.64 7.37 -13.89
N THR A 648 -29.85 8.54 -14.48
CA THR A 648 -30.98 8.83 -15.38
C THR A 648 -30.45 9.31 -16.72
N ALA A 649 -31.18 9.01 -17.81
CA ALA A 649 -30.83 9.50 -19.14
C ALA A 649 -30.66 11.02 -19.15
N ALA A 650 -29.85 11.53 -20.07
CA ALA A 650 -29.46 12.93 -20.24
C ALA A 650 -28.56 13.51 -19.14
N THR A 651 -28.18 12.72 -18.13
CA THR A 651 -27.23 13.17 -17.12
C THR A 651 -25.83 13.35 -17.70
N GLN A 652 -25.23 14.52 -17.49
CA GLN A 652 -23.86 14.79 -17.94
C GLN A 652 -22.84 14.01 -17.13
N ALA A 653 -21.91 13.37 -17.82
CA ALA A 653 -20.76 12.73 -17.20
C ALA A 653 -19.78 13.77 -16.62
N VAL A 654 -19.20 13.44 -15.51
CA VAL A 654 -18.22 14.27 -14.78
C VAL A 654 -17.08 13.40 -14.31
N THR A 655 -15.96 14.01 -13.91
CA THR A 655 -14.99 13.34 -13.01
C THR A 655 -15.35 13.67 -11.57
N ALA A 656 -15.27 12.67 -10.73
CA ALA A 656 -15.46 12.78 -9.27
C ALA A 656 -14.42 11.89 -8.58
N ASN A 657 -14.19 12.11 -7.30
CA ASN A 657 -13.31 11.23 -6.52
C ASN A 657 -13.70 9.78 -6.73
N CYS A 658 -12.72 8.92 -6.92
CA CYS A 658 -12.94 7.50 -7.14
C CYS A 658 -13.52 6.88 -5.87
N THR A 659 -14.78 6.52 -5.92
CA THR A 659 -15.51 5.86 -4.83
C THR A 659 -15.89 4.44 -5.20
N PHE A 660 -15.64 4.05 -6.45
CA PHE A 660 -16.04 2.76 -7.04
C PHE A 660 -17.52 2.41 -6.83
N GLU A 661 -18.35 3.43 -6.61
CA GLU A 661 -19.80 3.26 -6.48
C GLU A 661 -20.46 2.96 -7.82
N LYS A 662 -21.68 2.48 -7.75
CA LYS A 662 -22.54 2.15 -8.91
C LYS A 662 -22.74 3.29 -9.93
N SER A 663 -22.34 4.50 -9.60
CA SER A 663 -22.33 5.68 -10.46
C SER A 663 -21.02 5.90 -11.20
N GLN A 664 -19.99 5.09 -10.92
CA GLN A 664 -18.61 5.23 -11.42
C GLN A 664 -18.07 3.96 -12.09
N THR A 665 -18.86 2.88 -12.14
CA THR A 665 -18.43 1.61 -12.73
C THR A 665 -19.04 1.42 -14.10
N TRP A 666 -18.21 1.08 -15.09
CA TRP A 666 -18.54 1.02 -16.50
C TRP A 666 -18.11 -0.30 -17.13
N ASN A 667 -18.88 -0.80 -18.08
CA ASN A 667 -18.49 -1.91 -18.93
C ASN A 667 -18.02 -1.35 -20.27
N LEU A 668 -16.81 -1.67 -20.67
CA LEU A 668 -16.22 -1.26 -21.95
C LEU A 668 -16.77 -2.09 -23.12
N PRO A 669 -16.65 -1.61 -24.38
CA PRO A 669 -16.99 -2.38 -25.56
C PRO A 669 -16.21 -3.69 -25.67
N GLY A 670 -16.87 -4.77 -26.07
CA GLY A 670 -16.29 -6.11 -26.12
C GLY A 670 -16.45 -6.91 -24.83
N GLY A 671 -16.89 -6.25 -23.76
CA GLY A 671 -17.01 -6.84 -22.42
C GLY A 671 -15.67 -6.97 -21.71
N PRO A 672 -15.67 -7.30 -20.41
CA PRO A 672 -14.45 -7.51 -19.67
C PRO A 672 -13.75 -8.77 -20.15
N MET A 673 -12.51 -8.64 -20.61
CA MET A 673 -11.66 -9.75 -21.08
C MET A 673 -10.36 -9.73 -20.29
N ILE A 674 -9.77 -10.89 -20.10
CA ILE A 674 -8.42 -11.04 -19.56
C ILE A 674 -7.54 -11.50 -20.70
N ASP A 675 -6.66 -10.64 -21.17
CA ASP A 675 -5.75 -10.91 -22.26
C ASP A 675 -4.28 -10.96 -21.81
N GLY A 676 -3.54 -11.87 -22.38
CA GLY A 676 -2.13 -12.13 -22.11
C GLY A 676 -1.25 -11.87 -23.33
N ALA A 677 -0.01 -12.29 -23.24
CA ALA A 677 0.97 -12.13 -24.31
C ALA A 677 0.47 -12.66 -25.66
N GLY A 678 0.79 -11.96 -26.74
CA GLY A 678 0.47 -12.38 -28.10
C GLY A 678 -0.99 -12.26 -28.52
N ALA A 679 -1.76 -11.39 -27.86
CA ALA A 679 -3.21 -11.21 -28.08
C ALA A 679 -4.02 -12.51 -27.86
N LEU A 680 -3.64 -13.26 -26.85
CA LEU A 680 -4.33 -14.46 -26.38
C LEU A 680 -5.20 -14.11 -25.17
N CYS A 681 -6.46 -14.43 -25.22
CA CYS A 681 -7.41 -14.19 -24.14
C CYS A 681 -7.70 -15.45 -23.33
N LEU A 682 -7.92 -15.25 -22.04
CA LEU A 682 -8.42 -16.28 -21.15
C LEU A 682 -9.75 -16.81 -21.68
N ASN A 683 -9.86 -18.10 -21.85
CA ASN A 683 -11.01 -18.74 -22.50
C ASN A 683 -11.48 -19.98 -21.74
N ASN A 684 -12.78 -20.05 -21.50
CA ASN A 684 -13.43 -21.19 -20.89
C ASN A 684 -14.49 -21.80 -21.80
N PRO A 685 -14.11 -22.60 -22.81
CA PRO A 685 -15.07 -23.12 -23.78
C PRO A 685 -16.00 -24.21 -23.23
N SER A 686 -15.55 -24.99 -22.26
CA SER A 686 -16.25 -26.23 -21.82
C SER A 686 -16.64 -26.28 -20.34
N GLY A 687 -16.33 -25.24 -19.60
CA GLY A 687 -16.72 -25.16 -18.16
C GLY A 687 -15.84 -25.90 -17.18
N ALA A 688 -14.72 -26.51 -17.59
CA ALA A 688 -13.84 -27.23 -16.67
C ALA A 688 -12.42 -26.66 -16.64
N GLN A 689 -11.72 -26.65 -17.73
CA GLN A 689 -10.31 -26.24 -17.78
C GLN A 689 -10.15 -24.97 -18.60
N VAL A 690 -9.49 -23.97 -18.02
CA VAL A 690 -9.25 -22.70 -18.67
C VAL A 690 -8.05 -22.79 -19.59
N LYS A 691 -8.16 -22.18 -20.77
CA LYS A 691 -7.13 -22.14 -21.80
C LYS A 691 -6.95 -20.73 -22.31
N VAL A 692 -5.87 -20.46 -23.00
CA VAL A 692 -5.74 -19.27 -23.83
C VAL A 692 -6.19 -19.55 -25.26
N SER A 693 -6.81 -18.57 -25.89
CA SER A 693 -7.15 -18.60 -27.33
C SER A 693 -7.04 -17.22 -27.92
N ASN A 694 -6.98 -17.12 -29.27
CA ASN A 694 -7.03 -15.81 -29.92
C ASN A 694 -8.21 -15.00 -29.40
N CYS A 695 -7.97 -13.75 -29.05
CA CYS A 695 -9.01 -12.86 -28.57
C CYS A 695 -10.09 -12.65 -29.65
N ASP A 696 -11.32 -12.93 -29.31
CA ASP A 696 -12.48 -12.64 -30.17
C ASP A 696 -13.36 -11.57 -29.50
N TYR A 697 -13.16 -10.35 -29.94
CA TYR A 697 -13.84 -9.17 -29.41
C TYR A 697 -15.31 -9.06 -29.85
N ASN A 698 -15.86 -10.05 -30.57
CA ASN A 698 -17.26 -10.08 -30.97
C ASN A 698 -18.19 -10.68 -29.89
N SER A 699 -17.87 -10.47 -28.63
CA SER A 699 -18.69 -10.90 -27.48
C SER A 699 -18.79 -12.43 -27.33
N VAL A 700 -17.70 -13.15 -27.54
CA VAL A 700 -17.66 -14.59 -27.29
C VAL A 700 -17.73 -14.84 -25.78
N ARG A 701 -18.88 -15.30 -25.32
CA ARG A 701 -19.19 -15.51 -23.88
C ARG A 701 -18.13 -16.31 -23.13
N THR A 702 -17.38 -17.17 -23.81
CA THR A 702 -16.33 -18.00 -23.18
C THR A 702 -15.04 -17.24 -22.86
N GLN A 703 -14.91 -16.00 -23.32
CA GLN A 703 -13.78 -15.11 -23.06
C GLN A 703 -14.15 -13.91 -22.19
N LEU A 704 -15.38 -13.81 -21.73
CA LEU A 704 -15.81 -12.72 -20.86
C LEU A 704 -15.57 -13.08 -19.40
N TRP A 705 -14.79 -12.24 -18.72
CA TRP A 705 -14.42 -12.39 -17.32
C TRP A 705 -14.60 -11.06 -16.59
N SER A 706 -15.09 -11.09 -15.37
CA SER A 706 -15.15 -9.92 -14.50
C SER A 706 -14.31 -10.16 -13.25
N LEU A 707 -13.47 -9.20 -12.90
CA LEU A 707 -12.80 -9.15 -11.59
C LEU A 707 -13.75 -8.42 -10.63
N GLU A 708 -14.17 -9.12 -9.60
CA GLU A 708 -15.07 -8.57 -8.59
C GLU A 708 -14.27 -7.91 -7.45
N GLY A 709 -14.88 -6.97 -6.74
CA GLY A 709 -14.22 -6.25 -5.65
C GLY A 709 -13.83 -7.12 -4.43
N ASP A 710 -14.21 -8.39 -4.43
CA ASP A 710 -13.80 -9.39 -3.44
C ASP A 710 -12.60 -10.26 -3.91
N GLY A 711 -12.02 -9.94 -5.06
CA GLY A 711 -10.92 -10.70 -5.66
C GLY A 711 -11.35 -11.91 -6.49
N ALA A 712 -12.64 -12.21 -6.60
CA ALA A 712 -13.12 -13.29 -7.45
C ALA A 712 -13.09 -12.89 -8.93
N ILE A 713 -12.54 -13.75 -9.79
CA ILE A 713 -12.63 -13.61 -11.24
C ILE A 713 -13.74 -14.53 -11.73
N LYS A 714 -14.80 -13.96 -12.29
CA LYS A 714 -16.00 -14.69 -12.75
C LYS A 714 -16.11 -14.75 -14.26
N ASP A 715 -16.47 -15.91 -14.78
CA ASP A 715 -16.83 -16.07 -16.18
C ASP A 715 -18.26 -15.58 -16.46
N SER A 716 -18.66 -15.53 -17.73
CA SER A 716 -20.01 -15.11 -18.14
C SER A 716 -21.18 -15.99 -17.63
N ARG A 717 -20.87 -17.10 -17.00
CA ARG A 717 -21.81 -18.01 -16.31
C ARG A 717 -21.80 -17.80 -14.81
N HIS A 718 -21.12 -16.78 -14.30
CA HIS A 718 -20.95 -16.46 -12.89
C HIS A 718 -20.23 -17.58 -12.09
N GLN A 719 -19.34 -18.34 -12.75
CA GLN A 719 -18.46 -19.28 -12.10
C GLN A 719 -17.10 -18.63 -11.85
N CYS A 720 -16.46 -18.99 -10.74
CA CYS A 720 -15.20 -18.40 -10.31
C CYS A 720 -13.99 -19.15 -10.85
N LEU A 721 -12.99 -18.42 -11.30
CA LEU A 721 -11.67 -18.91 -11.66
C LEU A 721 -10.98 -19.48 -10.42
N ALA A 722 -10.55 -20.73 -10.46
CA ALA A 722 -10.00 -21.44 -9.30
C ALA A 722 -8.68 -22.15 -9.62
N ALA A 723 -7.71 -22.06 -8.70
CA ALA A 723 -6.45 -22.80 -8.74
C ALA A 723 -6.37 -23.73 -7.51
N ASN A 724 -6.99 -24.90 -7.58
CA ASN A 724 -7.09 -25.84 -6.47
C ASN A 724 -5.79 -26.63 -6.26
N GLY A 725 -4.87 -26.05 -5.50
CA GLY A 725 -3.60 -26.67 -5.13
C GLY A 725 -2.53 -25.64 -4.80
N LEU A 726 -1.43 -26.08 -4.21
CA LEU A 726 -0.33 -25.21 -3.80
C LEU A 726 0.91 -25.35 -4.69
N LEU A 727 0.86 -26.20 -5.71
CA LEU A 727 2.02 -26.52 -6.55
C LEU A 727 1.99 -25.76 -7.86
N SER A 728 3.17 -25.39 -8.37
CA SER A 728 3.35 -24.89 -9.73
C SER A 728 2.87 -25.92 -10.76
N ALA A 729 2.42 -25.43 -11.90
CA ALA A 729 1.78 -26.20 -12.97
C ALA A 729 0.41 -26.83 -12.61
N THR A 730 -0.21 -26.44 -11.47
CA THR A 730 -1.60 -26.81 -11.19
C THR A 730 -2.51 -26.13 -12.21
N ALA A 731 -3.37 -26.93 -12.86
CA ALA A 731 -4.33 -26.40 -13.84
C ALA A 731 -5.37 -25.50 -13.18
N VAL A 732 -5.67 -24.40 -13.86
CA VAL A 732 -6.72 -23.47 -13.43
C VAL A 732 -8.06 -23.89 -14.07
N THR A 733 -9.10 -23.93 -13.24
CA THR A 733 -10.44 -24.37 -13.58
C THR A 733 -11.47 -23.27 -13.29
N VAL A 734 -12.72 -23.49 -13.63
CA VAL A 734 -13.86 -22.71 -13.15
C VAL A 734 -14.78 -23.57 -12.32
N GLU A 735 -15.28 -23.00 -11.24
CA GLU A 735 -16.10 -23.68 -10.24
C GLU A 735 -17.23 -22.77 -9.72
N PRO A 736 -18.27 -23.30 -9.09
CA PRO A 736 -19.23 -22.47 -8.38
C PRO A 736 -18.50 -21.58 -7.35
N CYS A 737 -18.87 -20.30 -7.33
CA CYS A 737 -18.19 -19.34 -6.47
C CYS A 737 -18.42 -19.64 -4.99
N ASP A 738 -17.35 -19.74 -4.24
CA ASP A 738 -17.32 -19.84 -2.78
C ASP A 738 -16.32 -18.79 -2.25
N GLN A 739 -16.84 -17.72 -1.67
CA GLN A 739 -16.03 -16.62 -1.12
C GLN A 739 -15.13 -17.03 0.06
N THR A 740 -15.34 -18.23 0.61
CA THR A 740 -14.48 -18.78 1.65
C THR A 740 -13.33 -19.62 1.07
N ASN A 741 -13.34 -19.87 -0.24
CA ASN A 741 -12.29 -20.63 -0.93
C ASN A 741 -11.24 -19.69 -1.52
N PHE A 742 -10.12 -19.51 -0.83
CA PHE A 742 -9.01 -18.67 -1.28
C PHE A 742 -8.39 -19.12 -2.61
N ALA A 743 -8.58 -20.36 -3.05
CA ALA A 743 -8.17 -20.82 -4.37
C ALA A 743 -8.94 -20.14 -5.52
N GLN A 744 -10.04 -19.45 -5.22
CA GLN A 744 -10.87 -18.71 -6.17
C GLN A 744 -10.65 -17.20 -6.13
N LEU A 745 -9.77 -16.73 -5.24
CA LEU A 745 -9.47 -15.32 -5.09
C LEU A 745 -8.12 -14.98 -5.74
N TRP A 746 -8.11 -13.89 -6.47
CA TRP A 746 -6.98 -13.44 -7.26
C TRP A 746 -6.71 -11.97 -7.01
N GLU A 747 -5.47 -11.61 -6.95
CA GLU A 747 -5.03 -10.23 -6.85
C GLU A 747 -4.12 -9.87 -8.02
N PRO A 748 -4.21 -8.66 -8.58
CA PRO A 748 -3.20 -8.14 -9.48
C PRO A 748 -1.86 -8.01 -8.76
N GLY A 749 -0.84 -8.55 -9.38
CA GLY A 749 0.54 -8.40 -8.95
C GLY A 749 1.29 -7.41 -9.83
N PRO A 750 2.57 -7.15 -9.51
CA PRO A 750 3.40 -6.25 -10.29
C PRO A 750 3.42 -6.62 -11.77
N GLY A 751 3.17 -5.64 -12.64
CA GLY A 751 3.31 -5.81 -14.08
C GLY A 751 2.19 -6.56 -14.78
N GLY A 752 1.00 -6.61 -14.20
CA GLY A 752 -0.13 -7.32 -14.79
C GLY A 752 -0.16 -8.80 -14.45
N GLN A 753 0.58 -9.24 -13.45
CA GLN A 753 0.42 -10.58 -12.88
C GLN A 753 -0.95 -10.71 -12.20
N LEU A 754 -1.52 -11.91 -12.21
CA LEU A 754 -2.68 -12.27 -11.40
C LEU A 754 -2.22 -13.34 -10.41
N ILE A 755 -2.18 -12.99 -9.13
CA ILE A 755 -1.69 -13.84 -8.05
C ILE A 755 -2.87 -14.50 -7.35
N ASN A 756 -2.83 -15.82 -7.23
CA ASN A 756 -3.84 -16.56 -6.48
C ASN A 756 -3.60 -16.41 -4.98
N ILE A 757 -4.59 -15.91 -4.24
CA ILE A 757 -4.47 -15.63 -2.80
C ILE A 757 -4.23 -16.91 -2.00
N GLY A 758 -4.82 -18.03 -2.41
CA GLY A 758 -4.67 -19.31 -1.70
C GLY A 758 -3.30 -19.96 -1.82
N SER A 759 -2.61 -19.74 -2.94
CA SER A 759 -1.32 -20.39 -3.23
C SER A 759 -0.13 -19.44 -3.29
N GLY A 760 -0.35 -18.12 -3.41
CA GLY A 760 0.69 -17.13 -3.67
C GLY A 760 1.37 -17.29 -5.04
N LYS A 761 0.72 -17.96 -6.01
CA LYS A 761 1.26 -18.24 -7.33
C LYS A 761 0.54 -17.45 -8.42
N CYS A 762 1.25 -17.17 -9.50
CA CYS A 762 0.74 -16.41 -10.62
C CYS A 762 -0.08 -17.27 -11.59
N LEU A 763 -1.15 -16.70 -12.11
CA LEU A 763 -1.85 -17.21 -13.28
C LEU A 763 -0.87 -17.21 -14.45
N ALA A 764 -0.75 -18.33 -15.16
CA ALA A 764 0.23 -18.47 -16.24
C ALA A 764 -0.33 -19.29 -17.40
N ASP A 765 0.00 -18.90 -18.63
CA ASP A 765 -0.10 -19.83 -19.75
C ASP A 765 1.09 -20.81 -19.71
N LYS A 766 0.85 -22.08 -19.91
CA LYS A 766 1.89 -23.10 -19.77
C LYS A 766 2.97 -22.95 -20.84
N GLY A 767 4.07 -22.22 -20.52
CA GLY A 767 5.26 -22.14 -21.34
C GLY A 767 5.18 -21.13 -22.49
N ASN A 768 4.47 -20.03 -22.32
CA ASN A 768 4.26 -19.00 -23.36
C ASN A 768 3.70 -19.61 -24.67
N GLY A 769 2.71 -20.48 -24.50
CA GLY A 769 2.14 -21.27 -25.61
C GLY A 769 1.21 -20.46 -26.48
N GLY A 770 0.92 -20.97 -27.68
CA GLY A 770 -0.09 -20.44 -28.58
C GLY A 770 -1.53 -20.77 -28.15
N ALA A 771 -2.49 -20.35 -28.96
CA ALA A 771 -3.93 -20.63 -28.75
C ALA A 771 -4.19 -22.13 -28.50
N GLY A 772 -4.99 -22.43 -27.50
CA GLY A 772 -5.27 -23.78 -27.01
C GLY A 772 -4.44 -24.25 -25.82
N THR A 773 -3.43 -23.47 -25.42
CA THR A 773 -2.59 -23.78 -24.25
C THR A 773 -3.41 -23.70 -22.96
N VAL A 774 -3.18 -24.66 -22.07
CA VAL A 774 -3.82 -24.71 -20.76
C VAL A 774 -3.27 -23.64 -19.84
N VAL A 775 -4.13 -22.99 -19.11
CA VAL A 775 -3.76 -22.04 -18.06
C VAL A 775 -3.51 -22.81 -16.76
N VAL A 776 -2.41 -22.46 -16.12
CA VAL A 776 -1.95 -23.04 -14.86
C VAL A 776 -1.59 -21.94 -13.87
N GLN A 777 -1.33 -22.28 -12.63
CA GLN A 777 -0.60 -21.40 -11.72
C GLN A 777 0.87 -21.79 -11.67
N ASN A 778 1.79 -20.81 -11.61
CA ASN A 778 3.21 -21.01 -11.46
C ASN A 778 3.80 -20.10 -10.39
N ASP A 779 5.04 -20.38 -9.97
CA ASP A 779 5.80 -19.39 -9.19
C ASP A 779 5.93 -18.11 -10.01
N CYS A 780 5.74 -16.96 -9.36
CA CYS A 780 5.73 -15.67 -10.04
C CYS A 780 7.15 -15.26 -10.47
N TYR A 781 7.47 -15.40 -11.73
CA TYR A 781 8.78 -15.02 -12.32
C TYR A 781 8.69 -13.72 -13.12
N GLY A 782 7.48 -13.23 -13.42
CA GLY A 782 7.24 -12.09 -14.29
C GLY A 782 7.51 -12.40 -15.76
N ASP A 783 7.39 -13.66 -16.15
CA ASP A 783 7.53 -14.09 -17.54
C ASP A 783 6.30 -13.66 -18.37
N ALA A 784 6.47 -13.53 -19.69
CA ALA A 784 5.42 -13.08 -20.60
C ALA A 784 4.08 -13.85 -20.45
N GLY A 785 4.14 -15.16 -20.15
CA GLY A 785 2.96 -15.99 -19.93
C GLY A 785 2.24 -15.78 -18.60
N GLU A 786 2.77 -14.92 -17.73
CA GLU A 786 2.21 -14.58 -16.43
C GLU A 786 1.61 -13.16 -16.37
N LEU A 787 1.74 -12.41 -17.48
CA LEU A 787 1.31 -11.03 -17.54
C LEU A 787 -0.03 -10.94 -18.28
N TRP A 788 -1.02 -10.38 -17.60
CA TRP A 788 -2.41 -10.31 -18.06
C TRP A 788 -2.93 -8.87 -18.02
N GLY A 789 -3.57 -8.43 -19.08
CA GLY A 789 -4.36 -7.22 -19.11
C GLY A 789 -5.78 -7.51 -18.61
N LEU A 790 -6.28 -6.69 -17.73
CA LEU A 790 -7.68 -6.71 -17.29
C LEU A 790 -8.44 -5.64 -18.05
N ASN A 791 -9.32 -6.03 -18.95
CA ASN A 791 -10.11 -5.12 -19.77
C ASN A 791 -11.55 -5.02 -19.31
#